data_415f0aa28c6c24b775c9d96f6494b523
#
_entry.id   415f0aa28c6c24b775c9d96f6494b523
#
_cell.length_a   1.000
_cell.length_b   1.000
_cell.length_c   1.000
_cell.angle_alpha   90.00
_cell.angle_beta   90.00
_cell.angle_gamma   90.00
#
_symmetry.space_group_name_H-M   'P 1'
#
loop_
_entity.id
_entity.type
_entity.pdbx_description
1 polymer ?
#
loop_
_entity_poly.entity_id
_entity_poly.type
_entity_poly.pdbx_seq_one_letter_code
_entity_poly.pdbx_strand_id
1 'polypeptide(L)'
;MRKTFIPIGLGMLIALGAVLPNQSYAQSRKKSKSESIAATSDSISTNKKVEKDQNLMQNASSATTPRQINIGIPPGGDIQILENDVPVIFQFYPQIVTSVWKYDASIGGIGLLSLAEGALTYGKVGFSVTSNDREAGSKFKGFFSAYTNSWGNLTYSGNISGPIGKKGWGYVLGIHETYASRNGMNRMYSRYSDERAEMFKAGISKRYKDGSVKLLYKHWEEISDINNYYPLIYNGKGSFSPYPGFKLGQDSYTVGNGDVGYADANTGQSVKMNLGDDKYNRNISDALYLYGDHKFGNGFRLKYSSMYMHSKSPFLIQFPLTLGVTSANSTNQFNLHESGAAYTGDVQMVANQMVEPTKIDQSLTRIELTKKIDQHNLRLGLTEQYYATGLQKSDYSVYYQTVTPNPQLVDWSRNVSPNPAYPFFMKITDVNGVLGVAGDMTKIKTNKAALYFSDDFSAGKIFDFSVGARIEKEDDQELHNPYANSFIMDKPLMTVDFKNKWNHVLVGSFVAKLTHDFGFLGDVTYNDYLNRYYDYPASGKDANGNPFVDAYGQPARDANGNQLSQTTDAKSNQIKVIFLGAGVYYNHGDKFSIVSKVTRSSKINAVTALDIFDPSNAASKTHVYPLFYDIQTLGWTTDIMTSPFKNFNLHLLLTLQNPQYKNYSVSAYGQTYSYNNKVVPALSKVLMEIDPSYKLGSFRLFADLRYFGKQYGNLPNSIYYKPWWENFAGVEYRMSRNCDMKLQVVNFLNQTGISGSMQGADQITAATEPSYIGKTINASCIRPRTVEFTVNLKL
;
A
#
# COMPACT_ATOMS: atom_id res chain seq x y z
N MET A 1 -15.21 -29.10 -10.94
CA MET A 1 -16.67 -28.91 -10.87
C MET A 1 -16.93 -27.41 -10.77
N ARG A 2 -17.35 -26.79 -11.85
CA ARG A 2 -17.75 -25.37 -11.84
C ARG A 2 -19.03 -25.22 -11.03
N LYS A 3 -18.95 -24.69 -9.85
CA LYS A 3 -20.13 -24.19 -9.13
C LYS A 3 -20.53 -22.87 -9.77
N THR A 4 -21.61 -22.90 -10.53
CA THR A 4 -22.31 -21.71 -11.02
C THR A 4 -22.91 -20.99 -9.80
N PHE A 5 -22.32 -19.86 -9.41
CA PHE A 5 -22.89 -18.99 -8.38
C PHE A 5 -23.94 -18.09 -9.05
N ILE A 6 -25.14 -18.18 -8.58
CA ILE A 6 -26.23 -17.25 -8.92
C ILE A 6 -26.01 -16.01 -8.03
N PRO A 7 -26.01 -14.80 -8.56
CA PRO A 7 -25.86 -13.59 -7.74
C PRO A 7 -27.09 -13.44 -6.84
N ILE A 8 -26.89 -13.67 -5.56
CA ILE A 8 -27.95 -13.53 -4.52
C ILE A 8 -28.35 -12.05 -4.31
N GLY A 9 -27.54 -11.09 -4.78
CA GLY A 9 -27.74 -9.68 -4.54
C GLY A 9 -28.99 -9.05 -5.21
N LEU A 10 -29.40 -9.53 -6.35
CA LEU A 10 -30.51 -8.92 -7.10
C LEU A 10 -31.90 -9.34 -6.55
N GLY A 11 -32.00 -10.51 -5.97
CA GLY A 11 -33.25 -11.01 -5.37
C GLY A 11 -33.65 -10.33 -4.06
N MET A 12 -32.68 -9.88 -3.26
CA MET A 12 -32.94 -9.19 -1.99
C MET A 12 -33.38 -7.73 -2.14
N LEU A 13 -32.96 -7.06 -3.21
CA LEU A 13 -33.38 -5.66 -3.49
C LEU A 13 -34.86 -5.56 -3.89
N ILE A 14 -35.40 -6.58 -4.50
CA ILE A 14 -36.83 -6.62 -4.95
C ILE A 14 -37.78 -7.03 -3.81
N ALA A 15 -37.32 -7.86 -2.87
CA ALA A 15 -38.15 -8.32 -1.75
C ALA A 15 -38.30 -7.29 -0.61
N LEU A 16 -37.36 -6.33 -0.47
CA LEU A 16 -37.43 -5.30 0.58
C LEU A 16 -38.31 -4.08 0.22
N GLY A 17 -38.69 -3.92 -1.05
CA GLY A 17 -39.57 -2.83 -1.50
C GLY A 17 -41.05 -3.01 -1.17
N ALA A 18 -41.45 -4.19 -0.72
CA ALA A 18 -42.87 -4.54 -0.59
C ALA A 18 -43.42 -4.48 0.85
N VAL A 19 -42.62 -4.18 1.88
CA VAL A 19 -43.10 -4.17 3.28
C VAL A 19 -42.58 -2.94 4.03
N LEU A 20 -43.18 -1.78 3.84
CA LEU A 20 -43.02 -0.66 4.78
C LEU A 20 -44.34 0.12 4.93
N PRO A 21 -44.86 0.28 6.15
CA PRO A 21 -45.96 1.21 6.40
C PRO A 21 -45.44 2.65 6.54
N ASN A 22 -46.11 3.57 5.87
CA ASN A 22 -45.96 5.02 6.00
C ASN A 22 -46.22 5.48 7.45
N GLN A 23 -45.21 6.00 8.10
CA GLN A 23 -45.41 6.93 9.22
C GLN A 23 -44.39 8.07 9.20
N SER A 24 -44.91 9.25 8.94
CA SER A 24 -44.27 10.56 9.10
C SER A 24 -44.26 11.00 10.55
N TYR A 25 -43.11 11.26 11.16
CA TYR A 25 -42.99 12.15 12.32
C TYR A 25 -41.74 12.98 12.28
N ALA A 26 -41.96 14.31 12.30
CA ALA A 26 -40.93 15.31 12.50
C ALA A 26 -40.51 15.37 13.98
N GLN A 27 -39.20 15.34 14.27
CA GLN A 27 -38.75 15.79 15.59
C GLN A 27 -37.38 16.47 15.53
N SER A 28 -37.29 17.53 16.30
CA SER A 28 -36.27 18.53 16.47
C SER A 28 -34.90 17.97 16.89
N ARG A 29 -33.86 18.58 16.31
CA ARG A 29 -32.47 18.35 16.70
C ARG A 29 -32.17 18.97 18.08
N LYS A 30 -31.81 18.15 19.05
CA LYS A 30 -30.92 18.55 20.14
C LYS A 30 -29.50 18.03 19.79
N LYS A 31 -28.58 18.99 19.62
CA LYS A 31 -27.15 18.73 19.47
C LYS A 31 -26.62 18.13 20.75
N SER A 32 -26.12 16.90 20.72
CA SER A 32 -25.19 16.40 21.72
C SER A 32 -23.78 16.71 21.22
N LYS A 33 -23.08 17.61 21.86
CA LYS A 33 -21.64 17.82 21.72
C LYS A 33 -20.94 16.57 22.25
N SER A 34 -20.39 15.74 21.38
CA SER A 34 -19.28 14.87 21.73
C SER A 34 -18.01 15.58 21.30
N GLU A 35 -17.36 16.25 22.22
CA GLU A 35 -16.02 16.79 22.02
C GLU A 35 -15.04 15.62 22.03
N SER A 36 -14.61 15.18 20.86
CA SER A 36 -13.33 14.51 20.70
C SER A 36 -12.30 15.61 20.52
N ILE A 37 -11.46 15.82 21.51
CA ILE A 37 -10.26 16.64 21.38
C ILE A 37 -9.29 15.85 20.49
N ALA A 38 -9.38 16.08 19.19
CA ALA A 38 -8.37 15.66 18.23
C ALA A 38 -7.36 16.79 18.10
N ALA A 39 -6.11 16.40 17.99
CA ALA A 39 -4.91 17.21 17.92
C ALA A 39 -5.09 18.59 17.28
N THR A 40 -4.43 19.54 17.88
CA THR A 40 -4.40 20.99 17.71
C THR A 40 -4.11 21.59 16.33
N SER A 41 -4.13 20.81 15.25
CA SER A 41 -4.13 21.33 13.88
C SER A 41 -5.52 21.42 13.24
N ASP A 42 -6.57 20.91 13.89
CA ASP A 42 -7.90 20.71 13.32
C ASP A 42 -9.03 21.53 13.98
N SER A 43 -8.78 22.77 14.40
CA SER A 43 -9.86 23.69 14.78
C SER A 43 -10.61 24.26 13.56
N ILE A 44 -10.71 23.48 12.50
CA ILE A 44 -11.47 23.82 11.29
C ILE A 44 -12.93 23.40 11.52
N SER A 45 -13.88 24.26 11.11
CA SER A 45 -15.32 23.99 11.27
C SER A 45 -15.72 22.59 10.76
N THR A 46 -16.69 21.95 11.41
CA THR A 46 -17.15 20.58 11.11
C THR A 46 -17.53 20.36 9.64
N ASN A 47 -17.93 21.38 8.90
CA ASN A 47 -18.26 21.28 7.47
C ASN A 47 -16.99 21.17 6.60
N LYS A 48 -15.91 21.87 6.94
CA LYS A 48 -14.62 21.81 6.24
C LYS A 48 -13.90 20.49 6.46
N LYS A 49 -14.02 19.90 7.65
CA LYS A 49 -13.46 18.57 7.95
C LYS A 49 -14.08 17.49 7.09
N VAL A 50 -15.39 17.53 6.86
CA VAL A 50 -16.11 16.55 6.03
C VAL A 50 -15.63 16.57 4.57
N GLU A 51 -15.32 17.74 4.01
CA GLU A 51 -14.82 17.84 2.62
C GLU A 51 -13.38 17.34 2.47
N LYS A 52 -12.52 17.64 3.43
CA LYS A 52 -11.16 17.12 3.47
C LYS A 52 -11.14 15.58 3.57
N ASP A 53 -12.03 15.01 4.39
CA ASP A 53 -12.13 13.57 4.58
C ASP A 53 -12.71 12.85 3.33
N GLN A 54 -13.52 13.51 2.52
CA GLN A 54 -14.04 12.94 1.27
C GLN A 54 -12.94 12.66 0.24
N ASN A 55 -11.90 13.47 0.18
CA ASN A 55 -10.80 13.31 -0.76
C ASN A 55 -9.90 12.11 -0.41
N LEU A 56 -9.99 11.59 0.82
CA LEU A 56 -9.26 10.38 1.21
C LEU A 56 -9.63 9.15 0.40
N MET A 57 -10.88 9.08 -0.07
CA MET A 57 -11.39 7.96 -0.86
C MET A 57 -11.25 8.16 -2.38
N GLN A 58 -10.74 9.32 -2.83
CA GLN A 58 -10.47 9.55 -4.25
C GLN A 58 -9.14 8.87 -4.61
N ASN A 59 -9.22 7.63 -5.11
CA ASN A 59 -8.07 6.83 -5.51
C ASN A 59 -8.20 6.44 -6.98
N ALA A 60 -7.20 6.72 -7.80
CA ALA A 60 -7.19 6.34 -9.21
C ALA A 60 -7.17 4.83 -9.41
N SER A 61 -6.59 4.09 -8.49
CA SER A 61 -6.47 2.63 -8.61
C SER A 61 -7.71 1.86 -8.15
N SER A 62 -8.54 2.44 -7.27
CA SER A 62 -9.69 1.75 -6.69
C SER A 62 -10.76 2.73 -6.21
N ALA A 63 -12.03 2.38 -6.43
CA ALA A 63 -13.17 3.13 -5.88
C ALA A 63 -13.43 2.82 -4.39
N THR A 64 -12.84 1.74 -3.86
CA THR A 64 -13.14 1.22 -2.52
C THR A 64 -11.96 1.21 -1.57
N THR A 65 -10.82 1.76 -1.97
CA THR A 65 -9.63 1.92 -1.11
C THR A 65 -9.22 3.38 -0.98
N PRO A 66 -8.62 3.80 0.17
CA PRO A 66 -8.14 5.16 0.33
C PRO A 66 -7.03 5.49 -0.65
N ARG A 67 -6.84 6.78 -0.90
CA ARG A 67 -5.67 7.25 -1.65
C ARG A 67 -4.38 6.81 -0.96
N GLN A 68 -3.39 6.40 -1.76
CA GLN A 68 -2.06 6.03 -1.27
C GLN A 68 -1.00 7.11 -1.58
N ILE A 69 -1.41 8.37 -1.56
CA ILE A 69 -0.60 9.49 -2.00
C ILE A 69 -0.26 10.37 -0.81
N ASN A 70 1.03 10.66 -0.64
CA ASN A 70 1.57 11.42 0.48
C ASN A 70 1.72 12.92 0.15
N ILE A 71 0.68 13.58 -0.34
CA ILE A 71 0.69 15.04 -0.49
C ILE A 71 0.52 15.67 0.90
N GLY A 72 1.44 16.55 1.27
CA GLY A 72 1.45 17.20 2.58
C GLY A 72 1.98 16.37 3.74
N ILE A 73 2.49 15.16 3.46
CA ILE A 73 3.04 14.22 4.45
C ILE A 73 4.51 13.95 4.11
N PRO A 74 5.40 13.81 5.09
CA PRO A 74 6.81 13.54 4.85
C PRO A 74 7.01 12.27 4.00
N PRO A 75 7.93 12.30 3.02
CA PRO A 75 8.27 11.11 2.24
C PRO A 75 8.88 10.01 3.10
N GLY A 76 8.62 8.76 2.73
CA GLY A 76 9.20 7.58 3.39
C GLY A 76 8.51 7.16 4.68
N GLY A 77 7.34 7.74 4.98
CA GLY A 77 6.45 7.24 6.03
C GLY A 77 5.65 6.02 5.58
N ASP A 78 5.20 5.23 6.56
CA ASP A 78 4.38 4.05 6.33
C ASP A 78 2.92 4.43 6.03
N ILE A 79 2.24 3.59 5.23
CA ILE A 79 0.79 3.68 5.05
C ILE A 79 0.12 2.71 6.00
N GLN A 80 -0.88 3.18 6.75
CA GLN A 80 -1.62 2.38 7.69
C GLN A 80 -3.12 2.63 7.55
N ILE A 81 -3.91 1.56 7.60
CA ILE A 81 -5.37 1.64 7.71
C ILE A 81 -5.77 1.06 9.08
N LEU A 82 -6.61 1.80 9.78
CA LEU A 82 -7.17 1.42 11.06
C LEU A 82 -8.64 1.09 10.88
N GLU A 83 -9.07 -0.05 11.38
CA GLU A 83 -10.47 -0.46 11.46
C GLU A 83 -10.85 -0.61 12.94
N ASN A 84 -11.82 0.18 13.40
CA ASN A 84 -12.24 0.19 14.81
C ASN A 84 -11.08 0.38 15.80
N ASP A 85 -10.21 1.36 15.53
CA ASP A 85 -9.04 1.74 16.34
C ASP A 85 -7.91 0.71 16.40
N VAL A 86 -7.89 -0.32 15.57
CA VAL A 86 -6.75 -1.24 15.43
C VAL A 86 -6.27 -1.32 13.99
N PRO A 87 -4.96 -1.44 13.78
CA PRO A 87 -4.41 -1.59 12.44
C PRO A 87 -4.90 -2.85 11.74
N VAL A 88 -5.27 -2.71 10.46
CA VAL A 88 -5.47 -3.85 9.58
C VAL A 88 -4.12 -4.19 8.96
N ILE A 89 -3.32 -4.98 9.65
CA ILE A 89 -1.95 -5.25 9.24
C ILE A 89 -1.82 -6.67 8.73
N PHE A 90 -1.18 -6.79 7.54
CA PHE A 90 -0.42 -7.96 7.17
C PHE A 90 1.04 -7.57 7.05
N GLN A 91 1.92 -8.30 7.68
CA GLN A 91 3.38 -8.13 7.51
C GLN A 91 3.93 -9.09 6.47
N PHE A 92 3.10 -9.55 5.58
CA PHE A 92 3.47 -10.47 4.54
C PHE A 92 3.65 -9.73 3.22
N TYR A 93 4.76 -9.94 2.57
CA TYR A 93 4.96 -9.37 1.23
C TYR A 93 4.22 -10.20 0.17
N PRO A 94 3.49 -9.57 -0.72
CA PRO A 94 3.25 -8.15 -0.89
C PRO A 94 1.92 -7.71 -0.33
N GLN A 95 1.55 -8.21 0.81
CA GLN A 95 0.25 -7.87 1.37
C GLN A 95 0.17 -6.40 1.65
N ILE A 96 -0.68 -5.79 0.93
CA ILE A 96 -1.05 -4.43 1.12
C ILE A 96 -2.06 -4.39 2.23
N VAL A 97 -1.96 -3.37 3.05
CA VAL A 97 -2.95 -3.07 4.10
C VAL A 97 -4.38 -3.07 3.58
N THR A 98 -4.58 -2.87 2.27
CA THR A 98 -5.87 -2.81 1.62
C THR A 98 -6.45 -4.17 1.25
N SER A 99 -5.67 -5.27 1.30
CA SER A 99 -6.14 -6.58 0.83
C SER A 99 -7.22 -7.21 1.70
N VAL A 100 -7.43 -6.76 2.93
CA VAL A 100 -8.51 -7.21 3.84
C VAL A 100 -9.42 -6.06 4.29
N TRP A 101 -9.33 -4.93 3.63
CA TRP A 101 -10.13 -3.76 3.93
C TRP A 101 -10.58 -3.08 2.64
N LYS A 102 -11.86 -2.81 2.54
CA LYS A 102 -12.50 -2.00 1.49
C LYS A 102 -13.48 -1.05 2.13
N TYR A 103 -13.68 0.10 1.51
CA TYR A 103 -14.75 0.99 1.92
C TYR A 103 -16.09 0.38 1.55
N ASP A 104 -16.88 0.05 2.55
CA ASP A 104 -18.15 -0.65 2.41
C ASP A 104 -19.29 0.06 3.18
N ALA A 105 -20.52 -0.37 2.96
CA ALA A 105 -21.70 0.22 3.60
C ALA A 105 -21.72 0.09 5.13
N SER A 106 -20.91 -0.78 5.72
CA SER A 106 -20.80 -0.93 7.18
C SER A 106 -19.96 0.18 7.82
N ILE A 107 -19.12 0.89 7.05
CA ILE A 107 -18.27 1.96 7.56
C ILE A 107 -19.12 3.22 7.82
N GLY A 108 -19.10 3.70 9.04
CA GLY A 108 -19.84 4.88 9.49
C GLY A 108 -19.06 6.19 9.32
N GLY A 109 -17.75 6.12 9.24
CA GLY A 109 -16.87 7.28 9.07
C GLY A 109 -15.44 6.87 8.79
N ILE A 110 -14.73 7.71 8.05
CA ILE A 110 -13.29 7.64 7.81
C ILE A 110 -12.65 8.96 8.21
N GLY A 111 -11.36 8.96 8.45
CA GLY A 111 -10.59 10.16 8.79
C GLY A 111 -9.09 9.89 8.67
N LEU A 112 -8.30 10.93 8.98
CA LEU A 112 -6.84 10.86 9.04
C LEU A 112 -6.37 11.07 10.46
N LEU A 113 -5.35 10.31 10.88
CA LEU A 113 -4.57 10.64 12.07
C LEU A 113 -3.46 11.65 11.73
N SER A 114 -3.13 12.51 12.71
CA SER A 114 -1.89 13.29 12.62
C SER A 114 -0.66 12.36 12.70
N LEU A 115 0.49 12.83 12.20
CA LEU A 115 1.75 12.08 12.27
C LEU A 115 2.12 11.74 13.74
N ALA A 116 1.96 12.70 14.65
CA ALA A 116 2.23 12.52 16.08
C ALA A 116 1.31 11.46 16.70
N GLU A 117 0.01 11.49 16.40
CA GLU A 117 -0.95 10.51 16.92
C GLU A 117 -0.69 9.10 16.38
N GLY A 118 -0.41 8.97 15.07
CA GLY A 118 -0.03 7.70 14.45
C GLY A 118 1.24 7.11 15.07
N ALA A 119 2.27 7.94 15.26
CA ALA A 119 3.52 7.54 15.91
C ALA A 119 3.30 7.12 17.37
N LEU A 120 2.62 7.95 18.16
CA LEU A 120 2.41 7.71 19.59
C LEU A 120 1.57 6.43 19.83
N THR A 121 0.48 6.26 19.09
CA THR A 121 -0.46 5.18 19.36
C THR A 121 0.01 3.86 18.75
N TYR A 122 0.62 3.88 17.57
CA TYR A 122 0.94 2.66 16.81
C TYR A 122 2.42 2.46 16.51
N GLY A 123 3.29 3.38 16.92
CA GLY A 123 4.74 3.28 16.68
C GLY A 123 5.14 3.51 15.22
N LYS A 124 4.29 4.18 14.41
CA LYS A 124 4.54 4.40 12.98
C LYS A 124 4.31 5.85 12.58
N VAL A 125 5.29 6.45 11.92
CA VAL A 125 5.17 7.78 11.32
C VAL A 125 4.75 7.61 9.86
N GLY A 126 3.59 8.13 9.50
CA GLY A 126 3.16 8.06 8.10
C GLY A 126 1.68 8.38 7.89
N PHE A 127 1.18 8.00 6.73
CA PHE A 127 -0.20 8.21 6.33
C PHE A 127 -1.10 7.16 7.00
N SER A 128 -1.93 7.59 7.98
CA SER A 128 -2.81 6.69 8.73
C SER A 128 -4.28 7.07 8.55
N VAL A 129 -5.02 6.21 7.87
CA VAL A 129 -6.47 6.36 7.64
C VAL A 129 -7.22 5.61 8.73
N THR A 130 -8.18 6.27 9.38
CA THR A 130 -9.08 5.63 10.35
C THR A 130 -10.40 5.26 9.70
N SER A 131 -10.95 4.14 10.08
CA SER A 131 -12.31 3.74 9.73
C SER A 131 -13.03 3.12 10.94
N ASN A 132 -14.32 3.42 11.08
CA ASN A 132 -15.13 2.90 12.16
C ASN A 132 -16.42 2.31 11.59
N ASP A 133 -16.75 1.11 12.02
CA ASP A 133 -18.00 0.48 11.65
C ASP A 133 -19.21 1.21 12.27
N ARG A 134 -20.32 1.16 11.54
CA ARG A 134 -21.61 1.68 12.04
C ARG A 134 -22.04 0.93 13.28
N GLU A 135 -22.63 1.66 14.20
CA GLU A 135 -23.17 1.08 15.41
C GLU A 135 -24.69 0.94 15.36
N ALA A 136 -25.18 -0.10 16.03
CA ALA A 136 -26.62 -0.27 16.24
C ALA A 136 -27.20 0.91 17.02
N GLY A 137 -28.24 1.51 16.46
CA GLY A 137 -29.02 2.58 17.09
C GLY A 137 -30.25 2.04 17.86
N SER A 138 -31.05 2.98 18.36
CA SER A 138 -32.38 2.67 18.93
C SER A 138 -33.46 2.41 17.87
N LYS A 139 -33.12 2.61 16.60
CA LYS A 139 -34.01 2.38 15.45
C LYS A 139 -33.28 1.54 14.41
N PHE A 140 -34.05 0.83 13.61
CA PHE A 140 -33.54 0.17 12.41
C PHE A 140 -32.90 1.21 11.45
N LYS A 141 -31.77 0.84 10.82
CA LYS A 141 -31.10 1.59 9.77
C LYS A 141 -30.58 0.62 8.72
N GLY A 142 -30.70 1.00 7.47
CA GLY A 142 -30.12 0.30 6.34
C GLY A 142 -29.28 1.25 5.50
N PHE A 143 -28.17 0.75 4.98
CA PHE A 143 -27.32 1.45 4.00
C PHE A 143 -26.97 0.48 2.90
N PHE A 144 -27.16 0.88 1.65
CA PHE A 144 -26.83 0.07 0.49
C PHE A 144 -26.09 0.96 -0.51
N SER A 145 -25.11 0.39 -1.16
CA SER A 145 -24.32 1.04 -2.20
C SER A 145 -24.16 0.10 -3.37
N ALA A 146 -24.34 0.60 -4.58
CA ALA A 146 -23.99 -0.11 -5.82
C ALA A 146 -23.09 0.78 -6.66
N TYR A 147 -22.01 0.20 -7.17
CA TYR A 147 -21.01 0.88 -7.99
C TYR A 147 -20.77 0.10 -9.28
N THR A 148 -20.55 0.81 -10.37
CA THR A 148 -20.06 0.27 -11.64
C THR A 148 -19.17 1.26 -12.36
N ASN A 149 -18.36 0.78 -13.30
CA ASN A 149 -17.53 1.63 -14.14
C ASN A 149 -17.51 1.19 -15.60
N SER A 150 -16.91 2.01 -16.47
CA SER A 150 -16.81 1.77 -17.91
C SER A 150 -15.99 0.52 -18.30
N TRP A 151 -15.35 -0.14 -17.35
CA TRP A 151 -14.58 -1.39 -17.53
C TRP A 151 -15.37 -2.63 -17.12
N GLY A 152 -16.64 -2.48 -16.71
CA GLY A 152 -17.50 -3.58 -16.30
C GLY A 152 -17.28 -4.06 -14.85
N ASN A 153 -16.54 -3.31 -14.03
CA ASN A 153 -16.43 -3.62 -12.61
C ASN A 153 -17.77 -3.33 -11.92
N LEU A 154 -18.13 -4.21 -10.99
CA LEU A 154 -19.34 -4.11 -10.18
C LEU A 154 -18.97 -4.22 -8.71
N THR A 155 -19.56 -3.39 -7.86
CA THR A 155 -19.45 -3.51 -6.41
C THR A 155 -20.81 -3.33 -5.77
N TYR A 156 -21.16 -4.22 -4.86
CA TYR A 156 -22.35 -4.15 -4.05
C TYR A 156 -21.98 -4.16 -2.58
N SER A 157 -22.62 -3.31 -1.81
CA SER A 157 -22.39 -3.26 -0.38
C SER A 157 -23.70 -2.97 0.35
N GLY A 158 -23.92 -3.65 1.44
CA GLY A 158 -25.11 -3.50 2.27
C GLY A 158 -24.77 -3.56 3.74
N ASN A 159 -25.47 -2.74 4.54
CA ASN A 159 -25.39 -2.79 6.00
C ASN A 159 -26.77 -2.55 6.59
N ILE A 160 -27.16 -3.40 7.51
CA ILE A 160 -28.35 -3.19 8.35
C ILE A 160 -27.97 -3.23 9.82
N SER A 161 -28.61 -2.41 10.61
CA SER A 161 -28.40 -2.36 12.06
C SER A 161 -29.68 -1.95 12.77
N GLY A 162 -29.85 -2.42 14.00
CA GLY A 162 -31.04 -2.08 14.78
C GLY A 162 -30.99 -2.62 16.20
N PRO A 163 -32.03 -2.30 17.00
CA PRO A 163 -32.14 -2.78 18.36
C PRO A 163 -32.60 -4.25 18.43
N ILE A 164 -32.08 -4.96 19.44
CA ILE A 164 -32.59 -6.25 19.87
C ILE A 164 -33.38 -6.02 21.19
N GLY A 165 -34.69 -5.88 21.06
CA GLY A 165 -35.54 -5.57 22.21
C GLY A 165 -35.30 -4.16 22.78
N LYS A 166 -35.67 -3.95 24.05
CA LYS A 166 -35.66 -2.62 24.71
C LYS A 166 -34.48 -2.38 25.65
N LYS A 167 -33.63 -3.38 25.90
CA LYS A 167 -32.58 -3.33 26.95
C LYS A 167 -31.21 -2.84 26.45
N GLY A 168 -31.13 -2.09 25.35
CA GLY A 168 -29.88 -1.53 24.80
C GLY A 168 -29.00 -2.53 24.04
N TRP A 169 -29.49 -3.73 23.75
CA TRP A 169 -28.84 -4.63 22.80
C TRP A 169 -29.14 -4.23 21.37
N GLY A 170 -28.18 -4.44 20.49
CA GLY A 170 -28.31 -4.15 19.09
C GLY A 170 -27.50 -5.11 18.22
N TYR A 171 -27.84 -5.15 16.93
CA TYR A 171 -27.14 -5.96 15.93
C TYR A 171 -26.66 -5.11 14.77
N VAL A 172 -25.61 -5.58 14.09
CA VAL A 172 -25.11 -5.04 12.83
C VAL A 172 -24.83 -6.22 11.92
N LEU A 173 -25.30 -6.15 10.67
CA LEU A 173 -24.95 -7.09 9.61
C LEU A 173 -24.47 -6.31 8.41
N GLY A 174 -23.37 -6.73 7.79
CA GLY A 174 -22.77 -6.11 6.62
C GLY A 174 -22.40 -7.14 5.57
N ILE A 175 -22.56 -6.77 4.31
CA ILE A 175 -22.08 -7.53 3.15
C ILE A 175 -21.38 -6.59 2.20
N HIS A 176 -20.38 -7.08 1.51
CA HIS A 176 -19.70 -6.37 0.42
C HIS A 176 -19.22 -7.38 -0.61
N GLU A 177 -19.42 -7.07 -1.88
CA GLU A 177 -18.93 -7.88 -2.98
C GLU A 177 -18.40 -6.97 -4.08
N THR A 178 -17.21 -7.25 -4.55
CA THR A 178 -16.60 -6.62 -5.72
C THR A 178 -16.32 -7.69 -6.75
N TYR A 179 -16.70 -7.40 -7.98
CA TYR A 179 -16.45 -8.22 -9.14
C TYR A 179 -15.77 -7.38 -10.22
N ALA A 180 -14.60 -7.81 -10.67
CA ALA A 180 -13.89 -7.27 -11.81
C ALA A 180 -13.79 -8.35 -12.89
N SER A 181 -14.04 -7.96 -14.14
CA SER A 181 -13.97 -8.91 -15.26
C SER A 181 -12.52 -9.37 -15.49
N ARG A 182 -12.32 -10.69 -15.54
CA ARG A 182 -11.03 -11.31 -15.88
C ARG A 182 -10.65 -11.21 -17.37
N ASN A 183 -11.35 -10.44 -18.16
CA ASN A 183 -11.16 -10.37 -19.61
C ASN A 183 -9.90 -9.59 -20.02
N GLY A 184 -8.75 -9.89 -19.44
CA GLY A 184 -7.44 -9.40 -19.90
C GLY A 184 -7.27 -7.86 -19.95
N MET A 185 -8.28 -7.17 -20.41
CA MET A 185 -8.28 -5.72 -20.61
C MET A 185 -8.40 -4.89 -19.34
N ASN A 186 -8.88 -5.47 -18.23
CA ASN A 186 -9.11 -4.74 -16.98
C ASN A 186 -8.08 -5.01 -15.89
N ARG A 187 -7.15 -5.95 -16.12
CA ARG A 187 -6.18 -6.39 -15.12
C ARG A 187 -5.13 -5.34 -14.75
N MET A 188 -4.93 -4.33 -15.58
CA MET A 188 -3.64 -3.65 -15.66
C MET A 188 -3.64 -2.16 -15.36
N TYR A 189 -4.78 -1.50 -15.21
CA TYR A 189 -4.80 -0.09 -14.87
C TYR A 189 -4.58 0.19 -13.38
N SER A 190 -4.64 -0.84 -12.57
CA SER A 190 -4.43 -0.78 -11.13
C SER A 190 -3.18 -1.55 -10.76
N ARG A 191 -2.41 -1.03 -9.85
CA ARG A 191 -1.27 -1.74 -9.24
C ARG A 191 -1.72 -3.02 -8.55
N TYR A 192 -2.99 -3.10 -8.20
CA TYR A 192 -3.64 -4.18 -7.50
C TYR A 192 -5.05 -4.32 -8.07
N SER A 193 -5.22 -5.19 -9.04
CA SER A 193 -6.54 -5.48 -9.59
C SER A 193 -7.21 -6.53 -8.70
N ASP A 194 -8.27 -6.13 -8.02
CA ASP A 194 -9.17 -7.07 -7.36
C ASP A 194 -10.03 -7.71 -8.43
N GLU A 195 -9.86 -8.97 -8.68
CA GLU A 195 -10.74 -9.70 -9.58
C GLU A 195 -12.06 -10.03 -8.88
N ARG A 196 -11.99 -10.34 -7.60
CA ARG A 196 -13.16 -10.60 -6.76
C ARG A 196 -12.84 -10.35 -5.30
N ALA A 197 -13.74 -9.71 -4.58
CA ALA A 197 -13.66 -9.61 -3.13
C ALA A 197 -15.05 -9.79 -2.52
N GLU A 198 -15.16 -10.62 -1.49
CA GLU A 198 -16.39 -10.87 -0.74
C GLU A 198 -16.12 -10.60 0.74
N MET A 199 -17.06 -9.93 1.40
CA MET A 199 -16.99 -9.67 2.84
C MET A 199 -18.35 -9.87 3.49
N PHE A 200 -18.33 -10.47 4.66
CA PHE A 200 -19.46 -10.56 5.57
C PHE A 200 -19.07 -10.04 6.94
N LYS A 201 -19.90 -9.19 7.53
CA LYS A 201 -19.76 -8.73 8.91
C LYS A 201 -21.02 -9.03 9.70
N ALA A 202 -20.85 -9.55 10.92
CA ALA A 202 -21.95 -9.75 11.88
C ALA A 202 -21.54 -9.31 13.27
N GLY A 203 -22.31 -8.44 13.90
CA GLY A 203 -21.96 -7.91 15.20
C GLY A 203 -23.15 -7.78 16.14
N ILE A 204 -22.86 -7.93 17.42
CA ILE A 204 -23.77 -7.67 18.53
C ILE A 204 -23.18 -6.60 19.43
N SER A 205 -24.01 -5.70 19.90
CA SER A 205 -23.58 -4.62 20.79
C SER A 205 -24.52 -4.48 21.99
N LYS A 206 -23.96 -4.01 23.10
CA LYS A 206 -24.69 -3.64 24.28
C LYS A 206 -24.38 -2.20 24.64
N ARG A 207 -25.40 -1.35 24.64
CA ARG A 207 -25.36 0.00 25.20
C ARG A 207 -25.93 0.02 26.60
N TYR A 208 -25.26 0.76 27.47
CA TYR A 208 -25.68 1.06 28.81
C TYR A 208 -25.47 2.55 29.09
N LYS A 209 -25.86 3.04 30.29
CA LYS A 209 -25.88 4.45 30.63
C LYS A 209 -24.51 5.14 30.37
N ASP A 210 -23.42 4.48 30.75
CA ASP A 210 -22.08 5.07 30.79
C ASP A 210 -21.13 4.46 29.75
N GLY A 211 -21.65 3.70 28.78
CA GLY A 211 -20.78 3.13 27.74
C GLY A 211 -21.44 2.14 26.82
N SER A 212 -20.58 1.47 26.06
CA SER A 212 -20.96 0.40 25.13
C SER A 212 -19.87 -0.64 24.98
N VAL A 213 -20.28 -1.84 24.60
CA VAL A 213 -19.39 -2.92 24.16
C VAL A 213 -19.96 -3.53 22.89
N LYS A 214 -19.08 -3.92 21.96
CA LYS A 214 -19.45 -4.56 20.70
C LYS A 214 -18.50 -5.71 20.39
N LEU A 215 -19.07 -6.82 19.97
CA LEU A 215 -18.40 -7.96 19.40
C LEU A 215 -18.77 -8.02 17.92
N LEU A 216 -17.78 -8.10 17.02
CA LEU A 216 -17.97 -8.14 15.58
C LEU A 216 -17.12 -9.25 14.98
N TYR A 217 -17.76 -10.11 14.20
CA TYR A 217 -17.11 -11.07 13.33
C TYR A 217 -17.05 -10.50 11.91
N LYS A 218 -15.92 -10.71 11.23
CA LYS A 218 -15.68 -10.36 9.83
C LYS A 218 -15.08 -11.55 9.11
N HIS A 219 -15.71 -11.93 8.02
CA HIS A 219 -15.17 -12.86 7.02
C HIS A 219 -14.78 -12.08 5.79
N TRP A 220 -13.62 -12.39 5.22
CA TRP A 220 -13.09 -11.76 4.01
C TRP A 220 -12.52 -12.82 3.08
N GLU A 221 -12.89 -12.72 1.81
CA GLU A 221 -12.30 -13.50 0.74
C GLU A 221 -11.95 -12.58 -0.43
N GLU A 222 -10.75 -12.70 -0.97
CA GLU A 222 -10.29 -11.90 -2.09
C GLU A 222 -9.45 -12.74 -3.05
N ILE A 223 -9.68 -12.56 -4.34
CA ILE A 223 -8.84 -13.06 -5.42
C ILE A 223 -8.26 -11.82 -6.10
N SER A 224 -6.94 -11.65 -6.02
CA SER A 224 -6.25 -10.48 -6.58
C SER A 224 -5.00 -10.87 -7.34
N ASP A 225 -4.77 -10.20 -8.46
CA ASP A 225 -3.53 -10.28 -9.24
C ASP A 225 -2.70 -9.02 -9.08
N ILE A 226 -1.38 -9.20 -9.02
CA ILE A 226 -0.45 -8.08 -9.01
C ILE A 226 0.28 -8.02 -10.34
N ASN A 227 -0.02 -6.98 -11.11
CA ASN A 227 0.63 -6.74 -12.38
C ASN A 227 0.82 -5.23 -12.60
N ASN A 228 2.08 -4.80 -12.75
CA ASN A 228 2.43 -3.39 -12.55
C ASN A 228 3.06 -2.71 -13.75
N TYR A 229 3.45 -3.45 -14.81
CA TYR A 229 4.39 -2.93 -15.79
C TYR A 229 3.86 -3.06 -17.21
N TYR A 230 4.12 -2.02 -18.00
CA TYR A 230 3.89 -1.98 -19.43
C TYR A 230 5.18 -1.75 -20.19
N PRO A 231 5.34 -2.29 -21.41
CA PRO A 231 6.42 -1.96 -22.29
C PRO A 231 6.19 -0.58 -22.90
N LEU A 232 7.18 0.30 -22.74
CA LEU A 232 7.20 1.67 -23.25
C LEU A 232 8.46 1.90 -24.03
N ILE A 233 8.41 2.70 -25.10
CA ILE A 233 9.61 3.17 -25.80
C ILE A 233 10.08 4.47 -25.16
N TYR A 234 11.34 4.51 -24.73
CA TYR A 234 11.97 5.71 -24.21
C TYR A 234 12.40 6.63 -25.33
N ASN A 235 11.85 7.85 -25.37
CA ASN A 235 12.15 8.84 -26.43
C ASN A 235 13.16 9.91 -25.99
N GLY A 236 13.79 9.74 -24.82
CA GLY A 236 14.68 10.74 -24.23
C GLY A 236 13.94 11.87 -23.51
N LYS A 237 14.65 12.58 -22.63
CA LYS A 237 14.14 13.77 -21.90
C LYS A 237 12.80 13.56 -21.20
N GLY A 238 12.63 12.38 -20.58
CA GLY A 238 11.42 12.02 -19.83
C GLY A 238 10.17 11.80 -20.70
N SER A 239 10.33 11.58 -21.98
CA SER A 239 9.25 11.25 -22.90
C SER A 239 9.21 9.75 -23.17
N PHE A 240 7.99 9.21 -23.18
CA PHE A 240 7.71 7.80 -23.43
C PHE A 240 6.52 7.67 -24.36
N SER A 241 6.55 6.65 -25.20
CA SER A 241 5.41 6.25 -26.04
C SER A 241 5.05 4.78 -25.75
N PRO A 242 3.78 4.39 -25.93
CA PRO A 242 3.42 2.98 -25.84
C PRO A 242 4.27 2.14 -26.81
N TYR A 243 4.61 0.91 -26.38
CA TYR A 243 5.13 -0.07 -27.31
C TYR A 243 4.07 -0.33 -28.42
N PRO A 244 4.50 -0.53 -29.70
CA PRO A 244 3.57 -0.74 -30.80
C PRO A 244 2.53 -1.83 -30.52
N GLY A 245 1.26 -1.53 -30.77
CA GLY A 245 0.13 -2.44 -30.54
C GLY A 245 -0.49 -2.39 -29.15
N PHE A 246 0.17 -1.77 -28.15
CA PHE A 246 -0.37 -1.69 -26.79
C PHE A 246 -1.23 -0.45 -26.53
N LYS A 247 -2.32 -0.67 -25.86
CA LYS A 247 -3.14 0.37 -25.22
C LYS A 247 -2.83 0.41 -23.74
N LEU A 248 -2.09 1.41 -23.32
CA LEU A 248 -1.63 1.55 -21.93
C LEU A 248 -2.80 1.53 -20.94
N GLY A 249 -2.66 0.74 -19.90
CA GLY A 249 -3.67 0.58 -18.86
C GLY A 249 -4.89 -0.25 -19.27
N GLN A 250 -4.93 -0.82 -20.47
CA GLN A 250 -6.06 -1.60 -21.00
C GLN A 250 -5.67 -3.03 -21.36
N ASP A 251 -4.50 -3.22 -21.97
CA ASP A 251 -4.05 -4.52 -22.44
C ASP A 251 -3.30 -5.27 -21.34
N SER A 252 -3.31 -6.61 -21.39
CA SER A 252 -2.48 -7.45 -20.53
C SER A 252 -1.05 -7.54 -21.07
N TYR A 253 -0.07 -7.51 -20.19
CA TYR A 253 1.35 -7.68 -20.55
C TYR A 253 1.98 -8.92 -19.90
N THR A 254 1.25 -9.74 -19.21
CA THR A 254 1.75 -11.00 -18.65
C THR A 254 0.86 -12.15 -19.10
N VAL A 255 1.44 -13.33 -19.18
CA VAL A 255 0.68 -14.55 -19.44
C VAL A 255 -0.31 -14.75 -18.30
N GLY A 256 -1.60 -14.52 -18.58
CA GLY A 256 -2.65 -14.57 -17.56
C GLY A 256 -3.31 -15.93 -17.39
N ASN A 257 -3.08 -16.85 -18.34
CA ASN A 257 -3.58 -18.21 -18.30
C ASN A 257 -2.60 -19.08 -19.08
N GLY A 258 -2.26 -20.20 -18.53
CA GLY A 258 -1.30 -21.12 -19.10
C GLY A 258 -0.47 -21.82 -18.02
N ASP A 259 0.08 -22.94 -18.40
CA ASP A 259 0.86 -23.75 -17.48
C ASP A 259 2.30 -23.25 -17.45
N VAL A 260 2.83 -22.98 -16.28
CA VAL A 260 4.25 -22.71 -16.06
C VAL A 260 4.82 -23.71 -15.05
N GLY A 261 6.08 -24.08 -15.26
CA GLY A 261 6.82 -24.93 -14.33
C GLY A 261 7.49 -24.11 -13.24
N TYR A 262 7.64 -24.69 -12.07
CA TYR A 262 8.49 -24.19 -10.99
C TYR A 262 9.10 -25.37 -10.23
N ALA A 263 10.18 -25.15 -9.49
CA ALA A 263 10.64 -26.16 -8.56
C ALA A 263 9.96 -25.97 -7.21
N ASP A 264 9.35 -27.04 -6.72
CA ASP A 264 8.81 -27.08 -5.36
C ASP A 264 9.95 -26.86 -4.35
N ALA A 265 9.80 -25.88 -3.48
CA ALA A 265 10.83 -25.48 -2.52
C ALA A 265 11.19 -26.57 -1.50
N ASN A 266 10.39 -27.64 -1.33
CA ASN A 266 10.74 -28.74 -0.44
C ASN A 266 11.45 -29.89 -1.16
N THR A 267 11.02 -30.19 -2.38
CA THR A 267 11.42 -31.41 -3.06
C THR A 267 12.44 -31.18 -4.17
N GLY A 268 12.59 -29.94 -4.63
CA GLY A 268 13.41 -29.58 -5.80
C GLY A 268 12.84 -30.14 -7.11
N GLN A 269 11.68 -30.79 -7.08
CA GLN A 269 11.07 -31.36 -8.26
C GLN A 269 10.35 -30.31 -9.06
N SER A 270 10.42 -30.42 -10.38
CA SER A 270 9.62 -29.57 -11.26
C SER A 270 8.14 -29.88 -11.09
N VAL A 271 7.37 -28.85 -10.74
CA VAL A 271 5.92 -28.90 -10.57
C VAL A 271 5.29 -27.96 -11.59
N LYS A 272 4.15 -28.35 -12.11
CA LYS A 272 3.38 -27.57 -13.07
C LYS A 272 2.24 -26.86 -12.35
N MET A 273 2.08 -25.55 -12.63
CA MET A 273 0.93 -24.78 -12.17
C MET A 273 0.27 -24.06 -13.34
N ASN A 274 -1.04 -23.89 -13.26
CA ASN A 274 -1.78 -22.99 -14.15
C ASN A 274 -1.87 -21.61 -13.53
N LEU A 275 -1.42 -20.55 -14.23
CA LEU A 275 -1.44 -19.17 -13.79
C LEU A 275 -2.87 -18.64 -13.55
N GLY A 276 -3.87 -19.24 -14.18
CA GLY A 276 -5.28 -18.92 -13.98
C GLY A 276 -5.93 -19.65 -12.79
N ASP A 277 -5.17 -20.43 -12.00
CA ASP A 277 -5.70 -21.12 -10.82
C ASP A 277 -5.79 -20.16 -9.63
N ASP A 278 -6.99 -20.04 -9.06
CA ASP A 278 -7.26 -19.19 -7.90
C ASP A 278 -6.49 -19.60 -6.64
N LYS A 279 -5.89 -20.77 -6.59
CA LYS A 279 -5.14 -21.28 -5.44
C LYS A 279 -4.06 -20.30 -4.96
N TYR A 280 -3.37 -19.64 -5.90
CA TYR A 280 -2.26 -18.73 -5.59
C TYR A 280 -2.67 -17.26 -5.43
N ASN A 281 -3.94 -16.94 -5.65
CA ASN A 281 -4.44 -15.56 -5.62
C ASN A 281 -5.59 -15.37 -4.62
N ARG A 282 -6.09 -16.48 -4.00
CA ARG A 282 -7.26 -16.46 -3.14
C ARG A 282 -6.88 -16.31 -1.67
N ASN A 283 -7.03 -15.12 -1.14
CA ASN A 283 -6.89 -14.83 0.28
C ASN A 283 -8.20 -15.06 1.02
N ILE A 284 -8.16 -15.74 2.17
CA ILE A 284 -9.30 -15.96 3.05
C ILE A 284 -8.90 -15.52 4.46
N SER A 285 -9.74 -14.69 5.10
CA SER A 285 -9.48 -14.19 6.44
C SER A 285 -10.75 -14.19 7.28
N ASP A 286 -10.62 -14.60 8.53
CA ASP A 286 -11.65 -14.54 9.56
C ASP A 286 -11.12 -13.70 10.72
N ALA A 287 -11.88 -12.67 11.12
CA ALA A 287 -11.48 -11.80 12.22
C ALA A 287 -12.61 -11.63 13.24
N LEU A 288 -12.22 -11.58 14.50
CA LEU A 288 -13.11 -11.27 15.61
C LEU A 288 -12.61 -9.99 16.28
N TYR A 289 -13.50 -9.00 16.38
CA TYR A 289 -13.24 -7.72 17.03
C TYR A 289 -14.04 -7.60 18.31
N LEU A 290 -13.38 -7.14 19.37
CA LEU A 290 -14.02 -6.72 20.61
C LEU A 290 -13.62 -5.28 20.90
N TYR A 291 -14.57 -4.36 20.97
CA TYR A 291 -14.30 -2.97 21.31
C TYR A 291 -15.38 -2.33 22.13
N GLY A 292 -15.00 -1.33 22.89
CA GLY A 292 -15.90 -0.63 23.76
C GLY A 292 -15.35 0.67 24.34
N ASP A 293 -16.27 1.35 24.99
CA ASP A 293 -16.05 2.65 25.62
C ASP A 293 -16.86 2.72 26.91
N HIS A 294 -16.21 3.05 28.03
CA HIS A 294 -16.85 3.16 29.31
C HIS A 294 -16.39 4.42 30.06
N LYS A 295 -17.35 5.20 30.59
CA LYS A 295 -17.11 6.37 31.44
C LYS A 295 -17.38 6.00 32.88
N PHE A 296 -16.38 6.17 33.73
CA PHE A 296 -16.50 5.96 35.17
C PHE A 296 -16.99 7.23 35.88
N GLY A 297 -17.68 7.07 37.00
CA GLY A 297 -18.24 8.20 37.77
C GLY A 297 -17.21 9.20 38.31
N ASN A 298 -15.92 8.79 38.42
CA ASN A 298 -14.78 9.62 38.84
C ASN A 298 -14.09 10.34 37.67
N GLY A 299 -14.70 10.38 36.46
CA GLY A 299 -14.22 11.10 35.29
C GLY A 299 -13.20 10.37 34.43
N PHE A 300 -12.82 9.15 34.77
CA PHE A 300 -12.05 8.31 33.87
C PHE A 300 -12.91 7.79 32.74
N ARG A 301 -12.28 7.64 31.55
CA ARG A 301 -12.87 6.98 30.40
C ARG A 301 -11.92 5.90 29.90
N LEU A 302 -12.42 4.69 29.81
CA LEU A 302 -11.72 3.53 29.26
C LEU A 302 -12.22 3.28 27.85
N LYS A 303 -11.31 3.24 26.88
CA LYS A 303 -11.53 2.71 25.54
C LYS A 303 -10.68 1.48 25.33
N TYR A 304 -11.20 0.51 24.62
CA TYR A 304 -10.44 -0.66 24.21
C TYR A 304 -10.90 -1.16 22.86
N SER A 305 -9.97 -1.69 22.10
CA SER A 305 -10.19 -2.38 20.83
C SER A 305 -9.22 -3.54 20.75
N SER A 306 -9.73 -4.71 20.45
CA SER A 306 -8.95 -5.93 20.27
C SER A 306 -9.44 -6.64 19.03
N MET A 307 -8.52 -7.17 18.23
CA MET A 307 -8.79 -7.97 17.04
C MET A 307 -7.95 -9.23 17.10
N TYR A 308 -8.55 -10.36 16.83
CA TYR A 308 -7.86 -11.59 16.45
C TYR A 308 -8.24 -11.93 15.01
N MET A 309 -7.26 -12.22 14.17
CA MET A 309 -7.48 -12.60 12.79
C MET A 309 -6.68 -13.84 12.43
N HIS A 310 -7.35 -14.77 11.80
CA HIS A 310 -6.76 -15.93 11.14
C HIS A 310 -6.93 -15.80 9.65
N SER A 311 -5.84 -15.98 8.90
CA SER A 311 -5.85 -15.87 7.44
C SER A 311 -5.17 -17.05 6.80
N LYS A 312 -5.61 -17.35 5.59
CA LYS A 312 -4.94 -18.24 4.66
C LYS A 312 -4.61 -17.42 3.41
N SER A 313 -3.34 -17.08 3.27
CA SER A 313 -2.91 -16.06 2.32
C SER A 313 -1.83 -16.60 1.38
N PRO A 314 -2.17 -16.87 0.13
CA PRO A 314 -1.22 -17.08 -0.97
C PRO A 314 -0.87 -15.76 -1.62
N PHE A 315 0.04 -15.84 -2.59
CA PHE A 315 0.42 -14.71 -3.36
C PHE A 315 1.04 -15.10 -4.71
N LEU A 316 0.67 -14.39 -5.75
CA LEU A 316 1.28 -14.46 -7.07
C LEU A 316 1.59 -13.05 -7.58
N ILE A 317 2.84 -12.81 -7.93
CA ILE A 317 3.26 -11.62 -8.65
C ILE A 317 4.02 -11.99 -9.91
N GLN A 318 3.73 -11.27 -11.00
CA GLN A 318 4.43 -11.39 -12.26
C GLN A 318 5.07 -10.04 -12.59
N PHE A 319 6.35 -10.05 -12.93
CA PHE A 319 7.03 -8.80 -13.27
C PHE A 319 8.13 -9.04 -14.32
N PRO A 320 8.36 -8.07 -15.24
CA PRO A 320 9.48 -8.12 -16.13
C PRO A 320 10.79 -8.19 -15.35
N LEU A 321 11.63 -9.20 -15.64
CA LEU A 321 12.90 -9.37 -14.92
C LEU A 321 14.00 -8.48 -15.51
N THR A 322 13.88 -8.11 -16.78
CA THR A 322 14.84 -7.24 -17.48
C THR A 322 14.26 -5.86 -17.76
N LEU A 323 15.12 -4.87 -17.86
CA LEU A 323 14.74 -3.49 -18.19
C LEU A 323 13.97 -3.40 -19.51
N GLY A 324 14.47 -4.08 -20.54
CA GLY A 324 13.94 -4.04 -21.89
C GLY A 324 13.59 -5.42 -22.45
N VAL A 325 13.32 -5.43 -23.73
CA VAL A 325 12.98 -6.61 -24.52
C VAL A 325 14.19 -7.08 -25.34
N THR A 326 14.13 -8.31 -25.81
CA THR A 326 15.11 -8.88 -26.75
C THR A 326 14.38 -9.56 -27.89
N SER A 327 15.12 -9.91 -28.96
CA SER A 327 14.60 -10.63 -30.11
C SER A 327 15.59 -11.68 -30.61
N ALA A 328 15.14 -12.54 -31.53
CA ALA A 328 16.00 -13.55 -32.13
C ALA A 328 17.22 -12.91 -32.83
N ASN A 329 18.38 -13.55 -32.68
CA ASN A 329 19.65 -13.11 -33.28
C ASN A 329 20.59 -14.31 -33.46
N SER A 330 21.84 -14.08 -33.84
CA SER A 330 22.85 -15.14 -34.02
C SER A 330 23.14 -15.96 -32.75
N THR A 331 22.80 -15.41 -31.57
CA THR A 331 23.03 -16.07 -30.27
C THR A 331 21.77 -16.72 -29.73
N ASN A 332 20.60 -16.13 -29.99
CA ASN A 332 19.35 -16.54 -29.39
C ASN A 332 18.27 -16.83 -30.43
N GLN A 333 17.56 -17.94 -30.27
CA GLN A 333 16.37 -18.29 -31.02
C GLN A 333 15.19 -18.48 -30.08
N PHE A 334 14.00 -18.11 -30.55
CA PHE A 334 12.77 -18.19 -29.78
C PHE A 334 11.70 -18.92 -30.59
N ASN A 335 10.94 -19.79 -29.91
CA ASN A 335 9.83 -20.51 -30.48
C ASN A 335 8.60 -20.36 -29.60
N LEU A 336 7.42 -20.21 -30.16
CA LEU A 336 6.17 -20.24 -29.39
C LEU A 336 6.06 -21.60 -28.69
N HIS A 337 5.81 -21.59 -27.39
CA HIS A 337 5.86 -22.82 -26.58
C HIS A 337 4.80 -23.87 -27.04
N GLU A 338 3.57 -23.42 -27.28
CA GLU A 338 2.48 -24.34 -27.63
C GLU A 338 2.61 -24.94 -29.06
N SER A 339 2.99 -24.14 -30.04
CA SER A 339 3.02 -24.54 -31.44
C SER A 339 4.40 -24.99 -31.91
N GLY A 340 5.46 -24.66 -31.17
CA GLY A 340 6.85 -24.86 -31.61
C GLY A 340 7.28 -23.97 -32.79
N ALA A 341 6.42 -23.06 -33.26
CA ALA A 341 6.71 -22.20 -34.39
C ALA A 341 7.78 -21.17 -34.02
N ALA A 342 8.71 -20.93 -34.96
CA ALA A 342 9.74 -19.92 -34.78
C ALA A 342 9.12 -18.51 -34.55
N TYR A 343 9.64 -17.80 -33.57
CA TYR A 343 9.18 -16.47 -33.24
C TYR A 343 10.34 -15.46 -33.41
N THR A 344 10.12 -14.48 -34.25
CA THR A 344 11.13 -13.45 -34.58
C THR A 344 10.82 -12.07 -33.99
N GLY A 345 9.66 -11.92 -33.35
CA GLY A 345 9.29 -10.68 -32.66
C GLY A 345 10.04 -10.50 -31.33
N ASP A 346 9.78 -9.40 -30.69
CA ASP A 346 10.35 -9.11 -29.37
C ASP A 346 9.79 -10.01 -28.29
N VAL A 347 10.65 -10.43 -27.37
CA VAL A 347 10.34 -11.24 -26.21
C VAL A 347 10.80 -10.55 -24.93
N GLN A 348 10.07 -10.77 -23.85
CA GLN A 348 10.33 -10.26 -22.51
C GLN A 348 10.63 -11.42 -21.56
N MET A 349 11.70 -11.32 -20.81
CA MET A 349 11.95 -12.20 -19.67
C MET A 349 11.09 -11.74 -18.49
N VAL A 350 10.31 -12.66 -17.91
CA VAL A 350 9.39 -12.43 -16.81
C VAL A 350 9.71 -13.39 -15.67
N ALA A 351 9.64 -12.87 -14.45
CA ALA A 351 9.64 -13.69 -13.24
C ALA A 351 8.23 -13.82 -12.68
N ASN A 352 7.87 -15.01 -12.27
CA ASN A 352 6.76 -15.26 -11.34
C ASN A 352 7.35 -15.50 -9.95
N GLN A 353 6.79 -14.87 -8.96
CA GLN A 353 6.97 -15.24 -7.57
C GLN A 353 5.64 -15.70 -7.00
N MET A 354 5.63 -16.90 -6.46
CA MET A 354 4.45 -17.57 -5.94
C MET A 354 4.69 -17.95 -4.49
N VAL A 355 3.72 -17.68 -3.65
CA VAL A 355 3.72 -18.17 -2.27
C VAL A 355 2.49 -19.03 -2.06
N GLU A 356 2.70 -20.27 -1.63
CA GLU A 356 1.59 -21.16 -1.30
C GLU A 356 0.69 -20.60 -0.20
N PRO A 357 -0.61 -20.99 -0.18
CA PRO A 357 -1.52 -20.55 0.87
C PRO A 357 -0.97 -20.84 2.27
N THR A 358 -0.51 -19.80 2.94
CA THR A 358 0.12 -19.87 4.25
C THR A 358 -0.83 -19.36 5.33
N LYS A 359 -0.86 -20.04 6.46
CA LYS A 359 -1.63 -19.60 7.64
C LYS A 359 -0.95 -18.39 8.26
N ILE A 360 -1.74 -17.39 8.61
CA ILE A 360 -1.32 -16.19 9.33
C ILE A 360 -2.27 -15.99 10.50
N ASP A 361 -1.70 -15.90 11.70
CA ASP A 361 -2.41 -15.56 12.92
C ASP A 361 -1.96 -14.20 13.42
N GLN A 362 -2.91 -13.31 13.69
CA GLN A 362 -2.64 -11.95 14.14
C GLN A 362 -3.57 -11.58 15.30
N SER A 363 -3.00 -10.99 16.33
CA SER A 363 -3.74 -10.36 17.41
C SER A 363 -3.26 -8.93 17.59
N LEU A 364 -4.18 -8.01 17.72
CA LEU A 364 -3.90 -6.59 17.94
C LEU A 364 -4.84 -6.09 19.03
N THR A 365 -4.27 -5.52 20.08
CA THR A 365 -5.04 -4.97 21.20
C THR A 365 -4.57 -3.55 21.50
N ARG A 366 -5.52 -2.65 21.72
CA ARG A 366 -5.31 -1.31 22.24
C ARG A 366 -6.25 -1.07 23.41
N ILE A 367 -5.68 -0.61 24.52
CA ILE A 367 -6.43 -0.19 25.71
C ILE A 367 -6.00 1.23 26.05
N GLU A 368 -6.92 2.11 26.31
CA GLU A 368 -6.64 3.52 26.59
C GLU A 368 -7.51 4.02 27.73
N LEU A 369 -6.86 4.60 28.71
CA LEU A 369 -7.48 5.26 29.85
C LEU A 369 -7.24 6.77 29.75
N THR A 370 -8.31 7.57 29.72
CA THR A 370 -8.21 9.03 29.66
C THR A 370 -8.85 9.66 30.88
N LYS A 371 -8.33 10.79 31.30
CA LYS A 371 -8.91 11.62 32.37
C LYS A 371 -8.62 13.10 32.13
N LYS A 372 -9.64 13.92 32.23
CA LYS A 372 -9.49 15.36 32.25
C LYS A 372 -9.35 15.83 33.68
N ILE A 373 -8.27 16.60 33.97
CA ILE A 373 -8.01 17.23 35.27
C ILE A 373 -7.68 18.69 34.96
N ASP A 374 -8.56 19.61 35.33
CA ASP A 374 -8.45 21.02 35.05
C ASP A 374 -8.16 21.31 33.56
N GLN A 375 -6.97 21.78 33.24
CA GLN A 375 -6.54 22.14 31.90
C GLN A 375 -5.82 20.96 31.18
N HIS A 376 -5.57 19.88 31.89
CA HIS A 376 -4.86 18.70 31.41
C HIS A 376 -5.83 17.63 30.92
N ASN A 377 -5.53 17.00 29.78
CA ASN A 377 -6.22 15.83 29.25
C ASN A 377 -5.23 14.67 29.16
N LEU A 378 -5.11 13.97 30.27
CA LEU A 378 -4.17 12.87 30.44
C LEU A 378 -4.66 11.62 29.73
N ARG A 379 -3.77 10.92 29.06
CA ARG A 379 -4.01 9.65 28.39
C ARG A 379 -2.90 8.67 28.70
N LEU A 380 -3.27 7.48 29.13
CA LEU A 380 -2.40 6.33 29.28
C LEU A 380 -2.91 5.21 28.40
N GLY A 381 -2.06 4.66 27.56
CA GLY A 381 -2.46 3.59 26.63
C GLY A 381 -1.48 2.43 26.63
N LEU A 382 -2.02 1.26 26.32
CA LEU A 382 -1.30 0.01 26.10
C LEU A 382 -1.68 -0.53 24.74
N THR A 383 -0.69 -0.97 23.97
CA THR A 383 -0.91 -1.75 22.75
C THR A 383 -0.15 -3.06 22.80
N GLU A 384 -0.74 -4.10 22.27
CA GLU A 384 -0.11 -5.40 22.05
C GLU A 384 -0.36 -5.80 20.60
N GLN A 385 0.67 -6.35 19.96
CA GLN A 385 0.60 -6.92 18.62
C GLN A 385 1.33 -8.25 18.62
N TYR A 386 0.60 -9.29 18.26
CA TYR A 386 1.15 -10.61 17.96
C TYR A 386 0.91 -10.91 16.48
N TYR A 387 1.92 -11.45 15.81
CA TYR A 387 1.86 -11.86 14.41
C TYR A 387 2.66 -13.15 14.23
N ALA A 388 2.08 -14.15 13.61
CA ALA A 388 2.78 -15.41 13.32
C ALA A 388 2.35 -15.95 11.95
N THR A 389 3.33 -16.45 11.19
CA THR A 389 3.06 -17.20 9.95
C THR A 389 3.30 -18.69 10.16
N GLY A 390 2.61 -19.51 9.37
CA GLY A 390 3.08 -20.88 9.06
C GLY A 390 4.39 -20.82 8.28
N LEU A 391 4.90 -21.97 7.88
CA LEU A 391 6.03 -22.02 6.95
C LEU A 391 5.57 -21.51 5.59
N GLN A 392 6.13 -20.39 5.17
CA GLN A 392 5.89 -19.79 3.85
C GLN A 392 6.89 -20.38 2.87
N LYS A 393 6.37 -20.95 1.80
CA LYS A 393 7.17 -21.40 0.68
C LYS A 393 6.99 -20.43 -0.46
N SER A 394 8.07 -19.79 -0.85
CA SER A 394 8.11 -18.86 -1.97
C SER A 394 8.84 -19.53 -3.12
N ASP A 395 8.11 -19.80 -4.19
CA ASP A 395 8.64 -20.43 -5.39
C ASP A 395 8.79 -19.38 -6.49
N TYR A 396 9.85 -19.50 -7.26
CA TYR A 396 10.14 -18.61 -8.38
C TYR A 396 10.23 -19.39 -9.68
N SER A 397 9.65 -18.86 -10.73
CA SER A 397 9.91 -19.31 -12.09
C SER A 397 10.27 -18.14 -12.98
N VAL A 398 11.15 -18.38 -13.95
CA VAL A 398 11.56 -17.39 -14.94
C VAL A 398 11.30 -17.96 -16.32
N TYR A 399 10.67 -17.16 -17.18
CA TYR A 399 10.31 -17.57 -18.53
C TYR A 399 10.39 -16.39 -19.51
N TYR A 400 10.33 -16.68 -20.80
CA TYR A 400 10.12 -15.69 -21.85
C TYR A 400 8.67 -15.67 -22.31
N GLN A 401 8.18 -14.48 -22.63
CA GLN A 401 6.88 -14.28 -23.29
C GLN A 401 7.01 -13.35 -24.49
N THR A 402 6.05 -13.42 -25.42
CA THR A 402 5.94 -12.46 -26.52
C THR A 402 5.61 -11.05 -25.99
N VAL A 403 6.09 -10.00 -26.68
CA VAL A 403 5.74 -8.62 -26.39
C VAL A 403 4.53 -8.23 -27.24
N THR A 404 3.38 -8.74 -26.85
CA THR A 404 2.09 -8.53 -27.52
C THR A 404 0.98 -8.34 -26.49
N PRO A 405 -0.13 -7.65 -26.80
CA PRO A 405 -1.35 -7.78 -26.01
C PRO A 405 -1.76 -9.26 -25.95
N ASN A 406 -2.05 -9.81 -24.78
CA ASN A 406 -2.23 -11.25 -24.53
C ASN A 406 -0.98 -12.07 -24.90
N PRO A 407 0.11 -11.91 -24.17
CA PRO A 407 1.37 -12.57 -24.46
C PRO A 407 1.28 -14.10 -24.36
N GLN A 408 2.11 -14.76 -25.13
CA GLN A 408 2.25 -16.22 -25.15
C GLN A 408 3.60 -16.63 -24.57
N LEU A 409 3.65 -17.79 -23.95
CA LEU A 409 4.89 -18.40 -23.45
C LEU A 409 5.82 -18.74 -24.61
N VAL A 410 7.12 -18.52 -24.44
CA VAL A 410 8.15 -18.70 -25.48
C VAL A 410 9.29 -19.57 -24.96
N ASP A 411 9.67 -20.56 -25.76
CA ASP A 411 10.89 -21.35 -25.55
C ASP A 411 12.11 -20.61 -26.08
N TRP A 412 13.20 -20.67 -25.33
CA TRP A 412 14.48 -20.09 -25.69
C TRP A 412 15.54 -21.16 -25.97
N SER A 413 16.26 -20.98 -27.09
CA SER A 413 17.44 -21.75 -27.44
C SER A 413 18.62 -20.82 -27.65
N ARG A 414 19.80 -21.23 -27.17
CA ARG A 414 21.03 -20.46 -27.27
C ARG A 414 22.02 -21.16 -28.19
N ASN A 415 22.70 -20.37 -29.04
CA ASN A 415 23.82 -20.89 -29.82
C ASN A 415 25.01 -21.18 -28.90
N VAL A 416 25.38 -22.43 -28.81
CA VAL A 416 26.51 -22.93 -28.02
C VAL A 416 27.68 -23.40 -28.90
N SER A 417 27.62 -23.11 -30.19
CA SER A 417 28.69 -23.49 -31.12
C SER A 417 29.90 -22.60 -30.87
N PRO A 418 31.11 -23.19 -30.76
CA PRO A 418 32.34 -22.44 -30.69
C PRO A 418 32.74 -21.79 -32.03
N ASN A 419 32.10 -22.23 -33.12
CA ASN A 419 32.37 -21.75 -34.48
C ASN A 419 31.13 -21.03 -35.03
N PRO A 420 31.19 -19.70 -35.27
CA PRO A 420 30.02 -18.93 -35.77
C PRO A 420 29.54 -19.41 -37.16
N ALA A 421 30.42 -20.01 -37.95
CA ALA A 421 30.05 -20.54 -39.29
C ALA A 421 29.15 -21.76 -39.24
N TYR A 422 29.11 -22.44 -38.09
CA TYR A 422 28.30 -23.66 -37.90
C TYR A 422 27.51 -23.53 -36.62
N PRO A 423 26.44 -22.69 -36.58
CA PRO A 423 25.65 -22.44 -35.38
C PRO A 423 24.95 -23.72 -34.90
N PHE A 424 25.06 -24.00 -33.61
CA PHE A 424 24.34 -25.09 -32.96
C PHE A 424 23.54 -24.51 -31.79
N PHE A 425 22.21 -24.58 -31.91
CA PHE A 425 21.29 -24.06 -30.90
C PHE A 425 20.82 -25.16 -29.94
N MET A 426 21.09 -24.98 -28.65
CA MET A 426 20.61 -25.84 -27.60
C MET A 426 19.42 -25.17 -26.89
N LYS A 427 18.34 -25.90 -26.72
CA LYS A 427 17.19 -25.45 -25.92
C LYS A 427 17.61 -25.27 -24.47
N ILE A 428 17.34 -24.11 -23.92
CA ILE A 428 17.69 -23.71 -22.54
C ILE A 428 16.46 -23.81 -21.62
N THR A 429 15.26 -23.49 -22.14
CA THR A 429 14.02 -23.64 -21.39
C THR A 429 13.67 -25.11 -21.22
N ASP A 430 13.07 -25.46 -20.08
CA ASP A 430 12.55 -26.80 -19.83
C ASP A 430 11.30 -27.11 -20.68
N VAL A 431 10.67 -28.25 -20.40
CA VAL A 431 9.44 -28.69 -21.10
C VAL A 431 8.25 -27.76 -20.90
N ASN A 432 8.31 -26.87 -19.92
CA ASN A 432 7.27 -25.90 -19.63
C ASN A 432 7.64 -24.48 -20.12
N GLY A 433 8.74 -24.31 -20.86
CA GLY A 433 9.24 -23.01 -21.31
C GLY A 433 9.93 -22.18 -20.22
N VAL A 434 10.35 -22.79 -19.12
CA VAL A 434 10.93 -22.13 -17.95
C VAL A 434 12.45 -22.11 -18.04
N LEU A 435 13.10 -21.01 -17.68
CA LEU A 435 14.55 -20.84 -17.66
C LEU A 435 15.20 -21.34 -16.38
N GLY A 436 14.53 -21.19 -15.29
CA GLY A 436 15.07 -21.53 -13.97
C GLY A 436 14.02 -21.39 -12.90
N VAL A 437 14.29 -21.98 -11.77
CA VAL A 437 13.40 -22.09 -10.63
C VAL A 437 14.20 -21.88 -9.36
N ALA A 438 13.58 -21.22 -8.39
CA ALA A 438 14.14 -20.95 -7.08
C ALA A 438 13.07 -21.16 -6.03
N GLY A 439 13.51 -21.48 -4.83
CA GLY A 439 12.62 -21.56 -3.68
C GLY A 439 13.23 -20.85 -2.47
N ASP A 440 12.37 -20.23 -1.68
CA ASP A 440 12.72 -19.69 -0.37
C ASP A 440 11.68 -20.13 0.65
N MET A 441 12.12 -20.34 1.88
CA MET A 441 11.26 -20.73 2.99
C MET A 441 11.47 -19.81 4.17
N THR A 442 10.40 -19.20 4.64
CA THR A 442 10.44 -18.32 5.81
C THR A 442 9.30 -18.64 6.77
N LYS A 443 9.52 -18.40 8.04
CA LYS A 443 8.48 -18.42 9.08
C LYS A 443 8.79 -17.32 10.07
N ILE A 444 7.81 -16.46 10.32
CA ILE A 444 7.98 -15.27 11.15
C ILE A 444 7.05 -15.36 12.35
N LYS A 445 7.56 -14.94 13.51
CA LYS A 445 6.78 -14.70 14.71
C LYS A 445 7.26 -13.39 15.33
N THR A 446 6.37 -12.44 15.46
CA THR A 446 6.62 -11.12 16.07
C THR A 446 5.69 -10.92 17.25
N ASN A 447 6.23 -10.43 18.35
CA ASN A 447 5.47 -10.00 19.50
C ASN A 447 5.92 -8.62 19.94
N LYS A 448 4.99 -7.65 19.97
CA LYS A 448 5.23 -6.27 20.38
C LYS A 448 4.29 -5.89 21.51
N ALA A 449 4.82 -5.29 22.55
CA ALA A 449 4.04 -4.72 23.64
C ALA A 449 4.51 -3.31 23.93
N ALA A 450 3.60 -2.36 23.98
CA ALA A 450 3.97 -0.96 24.20
C ALA A 450 3.08 -0.28 25.22
N LEU A 451 3.68 0.62 25.97
CA LEU A 451 3.04 1.58 26.84
C LEU A 451 3.26 2.99 26.30
N TYR A 452 2.21 3.80 26.27
CA TYR A 452 2.31 5.21 25.90
C TYR A 452 1.52 6.10 26.84
N PHE A 453 2.01 7.33 26.96
CA PHE A 453 1.40 8.39 27.74
C PHE A 453 1.34 9.66 26.91
N SER A 454 0.27 10.45 27.08
CA SER A 454 0.23 11.82 26.56
C SER A 454 -0.56 12.75 27.47
N ASP A 455 -0.24 14.02 27.36
CA ASP A 455 -0.97 15.12 27.98
C ASP A 455 -1.21 16.24 26.97
N ASP A 456 -2.49 16.55 26.76
CA ASP A 456 -2.90 17.75 26.03
C ASP A 456 -3.33 18.81 27.04
N PHE A 457 -2.65 19.96 27.07
CA PHE A 457 -2.93 20.99 28.06
C PHE A 457 -2.81 22.42 27.52
N SER A 458 -3.54 23.31 28.14
CA SER A 458 -3.50 24.75 27.85
C SER A 458 -2.74 25.51 28.94
N ALA A 459 -1.74 26.31 28.55
CA ALA A 459 -1.01 27.22 29.43
C ALA A 459 -1.51 28.64 29.21
N GLY A 460 -2.39 29.07 30.08
CA GLY A 460 -3.10 30.33 29.96
C GLY A 460 -4.09 30.32 28.77
N LYS A 461 -4.25 31.48 28.12
CA LYS A 461 -5.15 31.66 26.95
C LYS A 461 -4.42 31.59 25.62
N ILE A 462 -3.09 31.59 25.66
CA ILE A 462 -2.23 31.77 24.48
C ILE A 462 -1.73 30.43 23.97
N PHE A 463 -1.31 29.53 24.84
CA PHE A 463 -0.61 28.33 24.45
C PHE A 463 -1.43 27.07 24.69
N ASP A 464 -1.51 26.21 23.65
CA ASP A 464 -1.93 24.83 23.79
C ASP A 464 -0.73 23.94 23.47
N PHE A 465 -0.51 22.92 24.28
CA PHE A 465 0.56 21.96 24.15
C PHE A 465 -0.01 20.54 24.05
N SER A 466 0.64 19.70 23.27
CA SER A 466 0.46 18.25 23.29
C SER A 466 1.83 17.61 23.40
N VAL A 467 2.01 16.75 24.38
CA VAL A 467 3.26 15.99 24.58
C VAL A 467 2.96 14.53 24.79
N GLY A 468 3.81 13.64 24.31
CA GLY A 468 3.62 12.22 24.50
C GLY A 468 4.89 11.42 24.32
N ALA A 469 4.90 10.25 24.94
CA ALA A 469 5.99 9.28 24.85
C ALA A 469 5.42 7.85 24.75
N ARG A 470 6.10 7.01 23.98
CA ARG A 470 5.83 5.57 23.85
C ARG A 470 7.11 4.80 23.99
N ILE A 471 7.04 3.69 24.69
CA ILE A 471 8.09 2.68 24.76
C ILE A 471 7.48 1.34 24.33
N GLU A 472 8.15 0.66 23.41
CA GLU A 472 7.70 -0.61 22.85
C GLU A 472 8.82 -1.65 22.99
N LYS A 473 8.47 -2.80 23.54
CA LYS A 473 9.31 -3.99 23.51
C LYS A 473 8.92 -4.84 22.30
N GLU A 474 9.92 -5.28 21.54
CA GLU A 474 9.77 -6.12 20.37
C GLU A 474 10.61 -7.38 20.50
N ASP A 475 9.98 -8.52 20.32
CA ASP A 475 10.61 -9.85 20.26
C ASP A 475 10.21 -10.51 18.95
N ASP A 476 11.19 -10.81 18.10
CA ASP A 476 11.00 -11.46 16.82
C ASP A 476 11.73 -12.78 16.76
N GLN A 477 11.11 -13.75 16.10
CA GLN A 477 11.74 -15.01 15.72
C GLN A 477 11.49 -15.23 14.24
N GLU A 478 12.52 -15.54 13.50
CA GLU A 478 12.45 -15.85 12.09
C GLU A 478 13.13 -17.17 11.79
N LEU A 479 12.45 -18.05 11.09
CA LEU A 479 13.04 -19.20 10.43
C LEU A 479 13.39 -18.75 9.02
N HIS A 480 14.65 -18.83 8.66
CA HIS A 480 15.20 -18.24 7.46
C HIS A 480 16.06 -19.24 6.70
N ASN A 481 16.01 -19.17 5.37
CA ASN A 481 16.97 -19.85 4.51
C ASN A 481 18.33 -19.13 4.60
N PRO A 482 19.37 -19.78 5.14
CA PRO A 482 20.68 -19.14 5.25
C PRO A 482 21.36 -18.89 3.90
N TYR A 483 20.80 -19.40 2.83
CA TYR A 483 21.36 -19.38 1.48
C TYR A 483 20.65 -18.36 0.60
N ALA A 484 20.57 -17.11 1.01
CA ALA A 484 19.95 -16.09 0.18
C ALA A 484 20.44 -16.20 -1.27
N ASN A 485 19.49 -16.26 -2.21
CA ASN A 485 19.71 -16.40 -3.64
C ASN A 485 20.30 -17.74 -4.11
N SER A 486 20.32 -18.78 -3.30
CA SER A 486 20.70 -20.13 -3.74
C SER A 486 19.51 -21.09 -3.75
N PHE A 487 19.47 -21.95 -4.77
CA PHE A 487 18.45 -22.99 -4.97
C PHE A 487 18.74 -24.28 -4.18
N ILE A 488 19.46 -24.19 -3.07
CA ILE A 488 19.84 -25.37 -2.32
C ILE A 488 18.71 -25.74 -1.36
N MET A 489 17.91 -26.71 -1.78
CA MET A 489 16.67 -27.11 -1.12
C MET A 489 16.85 -28.08 0.05
N ASP A 490 18.01 -28.72 0.18
CA ASP A 490 18.23 -29.83 1.12
C ASP A 490 18.88 -29.42 2.44
N LYS A 491 18.97 -28.12 2.75
CA LYS A 491 19.70 -27.66 3.93
C LYS A 491 18.78 -27.13 5.02
N PRO A 492 19.14 -27.35 6.30
CA PRO A 492 18.31 -26.93 7.42
C PRO A 492 18.15 -25.41 7.45
N LEU A 493 16.89 -24.97 7.64
CA LEU A 493 16.57 -23.56 7.89
C LEU A 493 17.21 -23.12 9.22
N MET A 494 17.67 -21.89 9.24
CA MET A 494 18.26 -21.28 10.44
C MET A 494 17.18 -20.52 11.22
N THR A 495 17.13 -20.73 12.53
CA THR A 495 16.29 -19.94 13.43
C THR A 495 17.07 -18.74 13.94
N VAL A 496 16.52 -17.56 13.79
CA VAL A 496 17.09 -16.31 14.26
C VAL A 496 16.14 -15.66 15.26
N ASP A 497 16.67 -15.25 16.39
CA ASP A 497 15.95 -14.58 17.48
C ASP A 497 16.46 -13.13 17.63
N PHE A 498 15.54 -12.17 17.57
CA PHE A 498 15.78 -10.77 17.92
C PHE A 498 14.98 -10.43 19.17
N LYS A 499 15.51 -10.79 20.33
CA LYS A 499 14.80 -10.62 21.61
C LYS A 499 15.17 -9.33 22.32
N ASN A 500 14.23 -8.82 23.12
CA ASN A 500 14.41 -7.65 23.99
C ASN A 500 14.85 -6.39 23.21
N LYS A 501 14.30 -6.17 22.04
CA LYS A 501 14.52 -4.92 21.30
C LYS A 501 13.53 -3.86 21.81
N TRP A 502 14.01 -2.63 21.90
CA TRP A 502 13.23 -1.52 22.41
C TRP A 502 13.10 -0.44 21.36
N ASN A 503 11.88 -0.02 21.08
CA ASN A 503 11.54 1.06 20.18
C ASN A 503 10.95 2.23 20.98
N HIS A 504 11.19 3.45 20.57
CA HIS A 504 10.78 4.65 21.29
C HIS A 504 10.06 5.62 20.37
N VAL A 505 9.08 6.30 20.91
CA VAL A 505 8.43 7.46 20.26
C VAL A 505 8.38 8.61 21.24
N LEU A 506 8.75 9.80 20.78
CA LEU A 506 8.56 11.06 21.47
C LEU A 506 7.82 12.01 20.53
N VAL A 507 6.77 12.61 21.01
CA VAL A 507 5.99 13.62 20.28
C VAL A 507 5.80 14.86 21.10
N GLY A 508 5.82 16.01 20.43
CA GLY A 508 5.52 17.29 21.04
C GLY A 508 4.94 18.24 20.02
N SER A 509 3.95 19.00 20.39
CA SER A 509 3.44 20.08 19.57
C SER A 509 2.96 21.24 20.42
N PHE A 510 2.95 22.43 19.83
CA PHE A 510 2.36 23.61 20.45
C PHE A 510 1.58 24.44 19.43
N VAL A 511 0.60 25.16 19.93
CA VAL A 511 -0.10 26.24 19.21
C VAL A 511 -0.04 27.48 20.07
N ALA A 512 0.49 28.58 19.53
CA ALA A 512 0.52 29.90 20.17
C ALA A 512 -0.53 30.80 19.50
N LYS A 513 -1.61 31.11 20.21
CA LYS A 513 -2.75 31.92 19.75
C LYS A 513 -2.44 33.38 20.00
N LEU A 514 -1.88 34.11 19.03
CA LEU A 514 -1.56 35.53 19.20
C LEU A 514 -2.81 36.40 19.14
N THR A 515 -3.74 36.02 18.29
CA THR A 515 -5.08 36.60 18.20
C THR A 515 -6.12 35.48 18.11
N HIS A 516 -7.41 35.86 18.05
CA HIS A 516 -8.49 34.92 17.81
C HIS A 516 -8.29 34.14 16.49
N ASP A 517 -7.72 34.78 15.49
CA ASP A 517 -7.68 34.23 14.11
C ASP A 517 -6.27 33.82 13.67
N PHE A 518 -5.22 34.31 14.34
CA PHE A 518 -3.83 34.11 13.90
C PHE A 518 -2.94 33.61 15.03
N GLY A 519 -2.00 32.72 14.66
CA GLY A 519 -1.00 32.20 15.57
C GLY A 519 0.10 31.39 14.90
N PHE A 520 0.99 30.91 15.78
CA PHE A 520 2.08 30.01 15.41
C PHE A 520 1.79 28.57 15.84
N LEU A 521 2.42 27.63 15.15
CA LEU A 521 2.38 26.21 15.50
C LEU A 521 3.75 25.57 15.28
N GLY A 522 4.03 24.55 16.07
CA GLY A 522 5.24 23.74 15.89
C GLY A 522 5.01 22.33 16.37
N ASP A 523 5.73 21.38 15.77
CA ASP A 523 5.63 19.98 16.10
C ASP A 523 6.97 19.26 15.92
N VAL A 524 7.19 18.25 16.76
CA VAL A 524 8.30 17.33 16.71
C VAL A 524 7.78 15.90 16.87
N THR A 525 8.29 15.01 16.06
CA THR A 525 8.08 13.56 16.21
C THR A 525 9.41 12.87 16.05
N TYR A 526 9.78 12.06 17.04
CA TYR A 526 10.88 11.11 16.99
C TYR A 526 10.30 9.72 17.10
N ASN A 527 10.74 8.82 16.23
CA ASN A 527 10.40 7.40 16.28
C ASN A 527 11.63 6.60 15.90
N ASP A 528 11.98 5.59 16.67
CA ASP A 528 12.89 4.53 16.26
C ASP A 528 12.16 3.19 16.24
N TYR A 529 12.59 2.30 15.35
CA TYR A 529 12.05 0.96 15.24
C TYR A 529 13.10 -0.05 14.74
N LEU A 530 12.90 -1.30 15.13
CA LEU A 530 13.80 -2.40 14.77
C LEU A 530 13.82 -2.60 13.25
N ASN A 531 15.03 -2.67 12.71
CA ASN A 531 15.32 -3.14 11.36
C ASN A 531 16.20 -4.38 11.46
N ARG A 532 15.80 -5.45 10.80
CA ARG A 532 16.50 -6.74 10.76
C ARG A 532 17.23 -6.86 9.41
N TYR A 533 18.43 -7.36 9.46
CA TYR A 533 19.19 -7.67 8.26
C TYR A 533 20.17 -8.80 8.50
N TYR A 534 20.64 -9.40 7.41
CA TYR A 534 21.58 -10.51 7.45
C TYR A 534 22.92 -10.02 6.88
N ASP A 535 23.99 -10.28 7.61
CA ASP A 535 25.33 -10.01 7.15
C ASP A 535 25.94 -11.32 6.64
N TYR A 536 26.35 -11.34 5.39
CA TYR A 536 26.96 -12.50 4.75
C TYR A 536 28.49 -12.34 4.79
N PRO A 537 29.18 -12.95 5.75
CA PRO A 537 30.63 -12.83 5.79
C PRO A 537 31.31 -13.50 4.59
N ALA A 538 32.38 -12.86 4.12
CA ALA A 538 33.11 -13.25 2.94
C ALA A 538 34.06 -14.46 3.19
N SER A 539 33.56 -15.65 3.53
CA SER A 539 34.44 -16.83 3.77
C SER A 539 34.37 -17.92 2.70
N GLY A 540 33.48 -17.81 1.73
CA GLY A 540 33.46 -18.68 0.55
C GLY A 540 33.04 -20.12 0.74
N LYS A 541 32.84 -20.60 1.97
CA LYS A 541 32.48 -22.01 2.25
C LYS A 541 31.44 -22.11 3.35
N ASP A 542 30.59 -23.13 3.24
CA ASP A 542 29.62 -23.47 4.26
C ASP A 542 30.28 -24.16 5.47
N ALA A 543 29.49 -24.43 6.55
CA ALA A 543 29.96 -25.13 7.72
C ALA A 543 30.51 -26.55 7.42
N ASN A 544 30.18 -27.13 6.27
CA ASN A 544 30.62 -28.41 5.78
C ASN A 544 31.79 -28.30 4.80
N GLY A 545 32.27 -27.07 4.52
CA GLY A 545 33.40 -26.85 3.62
C GLY A 545 33.00 -26.75 2.13
N ASN A 546 31.71 -26.80 1.76
CA ASN A 546 31.28 -26.67 0.39
C ASN A 546 31.26 -25.21 -0.06
N PRO A 547 31.59 -24.93 -1.35
CA PRO A 547 31.51 -23.57 -1.85
C PRO A 547 30.08 -23.03 -1.82
N PHE A 548 29.94 -21.77 -1.44
CA PHE A 548 28.68 -21.04 -1.53
C PHE A 548 28.46 -20.65 -3.00
N VAL A 549 27.33 -21.05 -3.58
CA VAL A 549 27.05 -20.85 -5.00
C VAL A 549 25.88 -19.90 -5.23
N ASP A 550 25.93 -19.16 -6.33
CA ASP A 550 24.85 -18.30 -6.82
C ASP A 550 23.73 -19.11 -7.49
N ALA A 551 22.74 -18.43 -8.01
CA ALA A 551 21.60 -19.02 -8.71
C ALA A 551 21.98 -19.87 -9.95
N TYR A 552 23.21 -19.81 -10.40
CA TYR A 552 23.73 -20.53 -11.55
C TYR A 552 24.73 -21.63 -11.18
N GLY A 553 24.84 -21.96 -9.86
CA GLY A 553 25.77 -22.93 -9.36
C GLY A 553 27.24 -22.46 -9.34
N GLN A 554 27.48 -21.15 -9.57
CA GLN A 554 28.82 -20.56 -9.48
C GLN A 554 29.09 -20.08 -8.06
N PRO A 555 30.35 -20.05 -7.62
CA PRO A 555 30.69 -19.50 -6.31
C PRO A 555 30.16 -18.07 -6.15
N ALA A 556 29.24 -17.89 -5.18
CA ALA A 556 28.68 -16.58 -4.88
C ALA A 556 29.79 -15.64 -4.37
N ARG A 557 29.82 -14.39 -4.82
CA ARG A 557 30.86 -13.42 -4.51
C ARG A 557 30.26 -12.12 -4.00
N ASP A 558 31.01 -11.44 -3.10
CA ASP A 558 30.71 -10.08 -2.68
C ASP A 558 31.12 -9.03 -3.76
N ALA A 559 30.87 -7.76 -3.46
CA ALA A 559 31.21 -6.63 -4.35
C ALA A 559 32.71 -6.51 -4.65
N ASN A 560 33.57 -7.10 -3.82
CA ASN A 560 35.02 -7.11 -3.98
C ASN A 560 35.51 -8.37 -4.72
N GLY A 561 34.59 -9.24 -5.15
CA GLY A 561 34.91 -10.48 -5.82
C GLY A 561 35.27 -11.64 -4.87
N ASN A 562 35.18 -11.45 -3.54
CA ASN A 562 35.43 -12.50 -2.57
C ASN A 562 34.25 -13.48 -2.55
N GLN A 563 34.55 -14.76 -2.45
CA GLN A 563 33.53 -15.79 -2.35
C GLN A 563 32.75 -15.68 -1.04
N LEU A 564 31.43 -15.61 -1.14
CA LEU A 564 30.54 -15.50 0.04
C LEU A 564 30.48 -16.79 0.85
N SER A 565 30.31 -16.65 2.15
CA SER A 565 30.07 -17.77 3.05
C SER A 565 28.61 -17.92 3.45
N GLN A 566 28.31 -19.08 3.95
CA GLN A 566 26.98 -19.52 4.30
C GLN A 566 26.45 -19.05 5.67
N THR A 567 27.34 -18.72 6.60
CA THR A 567 26.94 -18.30 7.93
C THR A 567 26.56 -16.83 7.89
N THR A 568 25.28 -16.60 7.90
CA THR A 568 24.74 -15.27 8.06
C THR A 568 24.68 -14.94 9.54
N ASP A 569 25.36 -13.89 9.95
CA ASP A 569 25.04 -13.25 11.22
C ASP A 569 23.77 -12.42 11.06
N ALA A 570 22.74 -12.84 11.77
CA ALA A 570 21.55 -12.04 11.88
C ALA A 570 21.85 -10.82 12.74
N LYS A 571 21.77 -9.65 12.14
CA LYS A 571 22.02 -8.36 12.77
C LYS A 571 20.79 -7.51 12.79
N SER A 572 20.77 -6.56 13.69
CA SER A 572 19.71 -5.55 13.74
C SER A 572 20.30 -4.19 14.02
N ASN A 573 19.68 -3.18 13.45
CA ASN A 573 19.90 -1.78 13.82
C ASN A 573 18.54 -1.12 14.07
N GLN A 574 18.56 0.13 14.49
CA GLN A 574 17.35 0.93 14.57
C GLN A 574 17.30 1.94 13.43
N ILE A 575 16.21 1.91 12.68
CA ILE A 575 15.86 3.01 11.78
C ILE A 575 15.27 4.11 12.65
N LYS A 576 15.76 5.34 12.47
CA LYS A 576 15.28 6.52 13.19
C LYS A 576 14.56 7.43 12.23
N VAL A 577 13.35 7.85 12.60
CA VAL A 577 12.58 8.85 11.86
C VAL A 577 12.42 10.09 12.74
N ILE A 578 12.85 11.22 12.23
CA ILE A 578 12.75 12.51 12.92
C ILE A 578 11.95 13.44 12.01
N PHE A 579 10.91 14.03 12.56
CA PHE A 579 10.11 15.04 11.89
C PHE A 579 10.04 16.30 12.74
N LEU A 580 10.32 17.45 12.13
CA LEU A 580 10.22 18.78 12.74
C LEU A 580 9.35 19.64 11.83
N GLY A 581 8.43 20.38 12.42
CA GLY A 581 7.58 21.32 11.70
C GLY A 581 7.43 22.63 12.47
N ALA A 582 7.44 23.76 11.78
CA ALA A 582 7.12 25.06 12.34
C ALA A 582 6.36 25.90 11.32
N GLY A 583 5.37 26.65 11.77
CA GLY A 583 4.54 27.39 10.84
C GLY A 583 3.59 28.36 11.49
N VAL A 584 2.73 28.89 10.65
CA VAL A 584 1.70 29.86 11.01
C VAL A 584 0.33 29.36 10.56
N TYR A 585 -0.70 29.79 11.25
CA TYR A 585 -2.07 29.61 10.81
C TYR A 585 -2.83 30.93 10.86
N TYR A 586 -3.82 31.06 9.97
CA TYR A 586 -4.78 32.15 10.01
C TYR A 586 -6.17 31.62 9.66
N ASN A 587 -7.17 31.95 10.48
CA ASN A 587 -8.56 31.54 10.30
C ASN A 587 -9.45 32.79 10.28
N HIS A 588 -10.30 32.93 9.28
CA HIS A 588 -11.30 34.01 9.21
C HIS A 588 -12.71 33.42 9.20
N GLY A 589 -13.22 33.16 10.38
CA GLY A 589 -14.50 32.47 10.57
C GLY A 589 -14.59 31.16 9.79
N ASP A 590 -15.77 30.91 9.20
CA ASP A 590 -16.00 29.71 8.37
C ASP A 590 -15.59 29.89 6.89
N LYS A 591 -15.10 31.08 6.51
CA LYS A 591 -14.87 31.43 5.11
C LYS A 591 -13.46 31.11 4.62
N PHE A 592 -12.46 31.21 5.48
CA PHE A 592 -11.06 31.07 5.10
C PHE A 592 -10.25 30.47 6.23
N SER A 593 -9.38 29.54 5.89
CA SER A 593 -8.38 28.95 6.78
C SER A 593 -7.12 28.68 5.99
N ILE A 594 -5.96 29.03 6.53
CA ILE A 594 -4.65 28.69 5.98
C ILE A 594 -3.74 28.20 7.11
N VAL A 595 -3.01 27.11 6.82
CA VAL A 595 -1.91 26.63 7.63
C VAL A 595 -0.70 26.51 6.71
N SER A 596 0.41 27.15 7.07
CA SER A 596 1.65 27.11 6.29
C SER A 596 2.81 26.71 7.21
N LYS A 597 3.53 25.64 6.84
CA LYS A 597 4.59 25.02 7.65
C LYS A 597 5.85 24.80 6.83
N VAL A 598 7.01 25.10 7.42
CA VAL A 598 8.29 24.55 6.99
C VAL A 598 8.53 23.25 7.77
N THR A 599 8.99 22.21 7.08
CA THR A 599 9.19 20.90 7.65
C THR A 599 10.58 20.35 7.33
N ARG A 600 11.15 19.60 8.26
CA ARG A 600 12.35 18.81 8.04
C ARG A 600 12.08 17.39 8.51
N SER A 601 12.26 16.42 7.63
CA SER A 601 12.21 15.00 8.00
C SER A 601 13.54 14.31 7.68
N SER A 602 13.86 13.31 8.49
CA SER A 602 15.05 12.46 8.30
C SER A 602 14.67 11.02 8.62
N LYS A 603 15.06 10.09 7.74
CA LYS A 603 15.03 8.65 7.96
C LYS A 603 16.48 8.18 7.95
N ILE A 604 16.96 7.64 9.04
CA ILE A 604 18.39 7.36 9.27
C ILE A 604 18.58 5.86 9.46
N ASN A 605 19.69 5.33 8.94
CA ASN A 605 20.06 3.92 9.02
C ASN A 605 19.07 2.96 8.31
N ALA A 606 18.41 3.38 7.24
CA ALA A 606 17.66 2.46 6.42
C ALA A 606 18.60 1.49 5.71
N VAL A 607 18.16 0.25 5.50
CA VAL A 607 18.94 -0.79 4.81
C VAL A 607 18.26 -1.15 3.50
N THR A 608 19.06 -1.47 2.49
CA THR A 608 18.61 -1.96 1.18
C THR A 608 19.65 -2.91 0.58
N ALA A 609 19.26 -3.57 -0.49
CA ALA A 609 20.16 -4.23 -1.42
C ALA A 609 20.29 -3.39 -2.70
N LEU A 610 21.37 -3.53 -3.39
CA LEU A 610 21.60 -2.87 -4.67
C LEU A 610 22.41 -3.76 -5.60
N ASP A 611 21.91 -3.89 -6.84
CA ASP A 611 22.66 -4.54 -7.93
C ASP A 611 23.54 -3.50 -8.64
N ILE A 612 24.84 -3.71 -8.60
CA ILE A 612 25.81 -2.90 -9.33
C ILE A 612 26.22 -3.66 -10.57
N PHE A 613 26.00 -3.06 -11.73
CA PHE A 613 26.36 -3.64 -13.01
C PHE A 613 27.83 -3.36 -13.35
N ASP A 614 28.51 -4.36 -13.91
CA ASP A 614 29.90 -4.22 -14.36
C ASP A 614 29.98 -3.23 -15.54
N PRO A 615 30.73 -2.13 -15.45
CA PRO A 615 30.86 -1.16 -16.54
C PRO A 615 31.45 -1.76 -17.82
N SER A 616 32.25 -2.83 -17.69
CA SER A 616 32.88 -3.53 -18.82
C SER A 616 32.03 -4.65 -19.41
N ASN A 617 31.04 -5.15 -18.65
CA ASN A 617 30.17 -6.25 -19.05
C ASN A 617 28.76 -6.09 -18.46
N ALA A 618 27.85 -5.45 -19.17
CA ALA A 618 26.49 -5.18 -18.73
C ALA A 618 25.64 -6.43 -18.39
N ALA A 619 26.08 -7.62 -18.76
CA ALA A 619 25.44 -8.88 -18.39
C ALA A 619 25.89 -9.37 -16.98
N SER A 620 26.94 -8.79 -16.44
CA SER A 620 27.47 -9.11 -15.11
C SER A 620 27.05 -8.05 -14.10
N LYS A 621 26.63 -8.50 -12.91
CA LYS A 621 26.29 -7.62 -11.80
C LYS A 621 26.75 -8.21 -10.48
N THR A 622 26.99 -7.34 -9.51
CA THR A 622 27.24 -7.72 -8.12
C THR A 622 26.08 -7.24 -7.26
N HIS A 623 25.51 -8.15 -6.48
CA HIS A 623 24.48 -7.84 -5.47
C HIS A 623 25.17 -7.41 -4.18
N VAL A 624 24.94 -6.19 -3.72
CA VAL A 624 25.49 -5.65 -2.48
C VAL A 624 24.40 -5.55 -1.41
N TYR A 625 24.59 -6.27 -0.32
CA TYR A 625 23.70 -6.25 0.84
C TYR A 625 24.49 -6.64 2.11
N PRO A 626 24.26 -6.05 3.28
CA PRO A 626 23.41 -4.90 3.53
C PRO A 626 24.04 -3.58 3.07
N LEU A 627 23.25 -2.66 2.55
CA LEU A 627 23.70 -1.32 2.19
C LEU A 627 22.88 -0.29 2.95
N PHE A 628 23.55 0.55 3.76
CA PHE A 628 22.90 1.55 4.59
C PHE A 628 22.80 2.90 3.88
N TYR A 629 21.71 3.61 4.18
CA TYR A 629 21.48 4.96 3.66
C TYR A 629 20.57 5.78 4.57
N ASP A 630 20.62 7.08 4.38
CA ASP A 630 19.70 8.02 5.00
C ASP A 630 18.88 8.75 3.93
N ILE A 631 17.70 9.22 4.32
CA ILE A 631 16.90 10.17 3.53
C ILE A 631 16.71 11.43 4.35
N GLN A 632 16.97 12.59 3.76
CA GLN A 632 16.65 13.89 4.35
C GLN A 632 15.75 14.68 3.42
N THR A 633 14.73 15.30 3.99
CA THR A 633 13.79 16.13 3.25
C THR A 633 13.58 17.45 3.96
N LEU A 634 13.87 18.54 3.28
CA LEU A 634 13.39 19.89 3.66
C LEU A 634 12.15 20.16 2.81
N GLY A 635 11.09 20.62 3.45
CA GLY A 635 9.81 20.85 2.80
C GLY A 635 9.13 22.11 3.28
N TRP A 636 8.18 22.57 2.49
CA TRP A 636 7.21 23.62 2.83
C TRP A 636 5.85 23.16 2.36
N THR A 637 4.88 23.13 3.28
CA THR A 637 3.50 22.73 2.99
C THR A 637 2.56 23.85 3.38
N THR A 638 1.63 24.17 2.48
CA THR A 638 0.55 25.14 2.73
C THR A 638 -0.78 24.50 2.40
N ASP A 639 -1.68 24.49 3.38
CA ASP A 639 -3.05 23.95 3.31
C ASP A 639 -4.02 25.14 3.43
N ILE A 640 -4.86 25.34 2.42
CA ILE A 640 -5.84 26.44 2.34
C ILE A 640 -7.23 25.85 2.14
N MET A 641 -8.16 26.26 3.00
CA MET A 641 -9.57 25.95 2.82
C MET A 641 -10.35 27.27 2.74
N THR A 642 -11.16 27.45 1.71
CA THR A 642 -11.91 28.69 1.53
C THR A 642 -13.30 28.46 0.96
N SER A 643 -14.24 29.28 1.40
CA SER A 643 -15.62 29.36 0.91
C SER A 643 -15.93 30.82 0.59
N PRO A 644 -15.33 31.36 -0.51
CA PRO A 644 -15.36 32.78 -0.83
C PRO A 644 -16.78 33.30 -1.14
N PHE A 645 -17.67 32.43 -1.60
CA PHE A 645 -19.07 32.74 -1.83
C PHE A 645 -19.97 31.55 -1.48
N LYS A 646 -21.25 31.78 -1.40
CA LYS A 646 -22.24 30.78 -0.97
C LYS A 646 -22.18 29.53 -1.85
N ASN A 647 -22.19 28.36 -1.20
CA ASN A 647 -22.21 27.05 -1.81
C ASN A 647 -20.93 26.63 -2.57
N PHE A 648 -19.90 27.45 -2.63
CA PHE A 648 -18.61 27.10 -3.20
C PHE A 648 -17.59 26.83 -2.07
N ASN A 649 -16.88 25.72 -2.21
CA ASN A 649 -15.74 25.38 -1.36
C ASN A 649 -14.55 25.06 -2.24
N LEU A 650 -13.39 25.46 -1.76
CA LEU A 650 -12.10 25.16 -2.39
C LEU A 650 -11.11 24.73 -1.32
N HIS A 651 -10.50 23.57 -1.51
CA HIS A 651 -9.34 23.11 -0.78
C HIS A 651 -8.13 23.17 -1.71
N LEU A 652 -7.03 23.73 -1.23
CA LEU A 652 -5.75 23.79 -1.92
C LEU A 652 -4.67 23.28 -0.97
N LEU A 653 -3.91 22.29 -1.40
CA LEU A 653 -2.76 21.78 -0.65
C LEU A 653 -1.53 21.83 -1.56
N LEU A 654 -0.52 22.58 -1.17
CA LEU A 654 0.76 22.72 -1.88
C LEU A 654 1.87 22.17 -0.99
N THR A 655 2.71 21.30 -1.54
CA THR A 655 3.94 20.84 -0.91
C THR A 655 5.12 21.04 -1.85
N LEU A 656 6.09 21.80 -1.40
CA LEU A 656 7.42 21.89 -2.01
C LEU A 656 8.39 21.11 -1.12
N GLN A 657 9.15 20.19 -1.68
CA GLN A 657 10.04 19.32 -0.90
C GLN A 657 11.28 18.92 -1.70
N ASN A 658 12.36 18.60 -0.99
CA ASN A 658 13.59 18.12 -1.59
C ASN A 658 14.09 16.85 -0.91
N PRO A 659 13.48 15.67 -1.21
CA PRO A 659 13.87 14.39 -0.64
C PRO A 659 15.18 13.91 -1.27
N GLN A 660 16.24 13.77 -0.48
CA GLN A 660 17.57 13.40 -0.95
C GLN A 660 18.14 12.26 -0.11
N TYR A 661 18.86 11.38 -0.79
CA TYR A 661 19.72 10.41 -0.14
C TYR A 661 20.94 11.08 0.51
N LYS A 662 21.35 10.55 1.65
CA LYS A 662 22.59 10.87 2.37
C LYS A 662 23.25 9.58 2.82
N ASN A 663 24.57 9.62 2.98
CA ASN A 663 25.35 8.47 3.43
C ASN A 663 25.13 7.21 2.58
N TYR A 664 24.88 7.41 1.27
CA TYR A 664 24.53 6.34 0.34
C TYR A 664 25.61 6.23 -0.73
N SER A 665 26.59 5.35 -0.51
CA SER A 665 27.66 5.03 -1.45
C SER A 665 28.09 3.58 -1.32
N VAL A 666 28.56 3.01 -2.41
CA VAL A 666 29.02 1.63 -2.51
C VAL A 666 30.23 1.53 -3.42
N SER A 667 31.17 0.67 -3.11
CA SER A 667 32.31 0.39 -3.97
C SER A 667 32.14 -0.99 -4.61
N ALA A 668 32.28 -1.04 -5.94
CA ALA A 668 32.24 -2.25 -6.75
C ALA A 668 33.09 -2.05 -8.00
N TYR A 669 33.70 -3.10 -8.54
CA TYR A 669 34.51 -3.08 -9.77
C TYR A 669 35.60 -1.99 -9.76
N GLY A 670 36.23 -1.75 -8.58
CA GLY A 670 37.26 -0.71 -8.43
C GLY A 670 36.77 0.74 -8.50
N GLN A 671 35.46 0.95 -8.51
CA GLN A 671 34.83 2.27 -8.56
C GLN A 671 33.93 2.50 -7.34
N THR A 672 33.76 3.76 -6.95
CA THR A 672 32.82 4.18 -5.93
C THR A 672 31.59 4.83 -6.58
N TYR A 673 30.43 4.24 -6.35
CA TYR A 673 29.12 4.74 -6.78
C TYR A 673 28.50 5.53 -5.63
N SER A 674 28.30 6.83 -5.82
CA SER A 674 27.72 7.69 -4.80
C SER A 674 26.36 8.22 -5.25
N TYR A 675 25.35 7.95 -4.41
CA TYR A 675 23.98 8.46 -4.58
C TYR A 675 23.69 9.63 -3.63
N ASN A 676 24.69 10.14 -2.94
CA ASN A 676 24.56 11.31 -2.05
C ASN A 676 23.98 12.50 -2.81
N ASN A 677 23.00 13.17 -2.18
CA ASN A 677 22.27 14.32 -2.74
C ASN A 677 21.41 14.00 -3.99
N LYS A 678 21.33 12.76 -4.43
CA LYS A 678 20.35 12.34 -5.42
C LYS A 678 18.95 12.39 -4.85
N VAL A 679 17.99 12.80 -5.68
CA VAL A 679 16.57 12.78 -5.30
C VAL A 679 16.10 11.33 -5.21
N VAL A 680 15.32 11.02 -4.19
CA VAL A 680 14.73 9.70 -4.04
C VAL A 680 13.80 9.42 -5.22
N PRO A 681 13.95 8.29 -5.94
CA PRO A 681 13.10 7.94 -7.07
C PRO A 681 11.61 7.90 -6.72
N ALA A 682 10.77 8.13 -7.71
CA ALA A 682 9.31 8.18 -7.60
C ALA A 682 8.75 9.23 -6.63
N LEU A 683 9.58 10.15 -6.12
CA LEU A 683 9.14 11.27 -5.30
C LEU A 683 9.23 12.60 -6.06
N SER A 684 8.14 13.36 -6.05
CA SER A 684 8.07 14.69 -6.65
C SER A 684 8.57 15.77 -5.70
N LYS A 685 9.28 16.76 -6.24
CA LYS A 685 9.66 17.95 -5.46
C LYS A 685 8.48 18.94 -5.29
N VAL A 686 7.51 18.90 -6.20
CA VAL A 686 6.31 19.75 -6.18
C VAL A 686 5.10 18.84 -6.22
N LEU A 687 4.26 18.95 -5.21
CA LEU A 687 3.00 18.25 -5.10
C LEU A 687 1.92 19.28 -4.83
N MET A 688 0.76 19.16 -5.50
CA MET A 688 -0.36 20.07 -5.30
C MET A 688 -1.67 19.30 -5.41
N GLU A 689 -2.64 19.70 -4.59
CA GLU A 689 -4.01 19.19 -4.64
C GLU A 689 -4.97 20.40 -4.71
N ILE A 690 -5.95 20.31 -5.60
CA ILE A 690 -6.93 21.39 -5.85
C ILE A 690 -8.30 20.73 -5.90
N ASP A 691 -9.15 21.01 -4.91
CA ASP A 691 -10.46 20.38 -4.75
C ASP A 691 -11.57 21.44 -4.73
N PRO A 692 -12.03 21.95 -5.88
CA PRO A 692 -13.19 22.80 -5.95
C PRO A 692 -14.47 21.98 -5.84
N SER A 693 -15.46 22.51 -5.13
CA SER A 693 -16.82 21.97 -5.14
C SER A 693 -17.86 23.09 -5.11
N TYR A 694 -18.97 22.86 -5.83
CA TYR A 694 -20.08 23.80 -5.91
C TYR A 694 -21.42 23.10 -5.72
N LYS A 695 -22.23 23.57 -4.78
CA LYS A 695 -23.56 23.01 -4.50
C LYS A 695 -24.64 23.83 -5.18
N LEU A 696 -25.36 23.20 -6.11
CA LEU A 696 -26.49 23.78 -6.84
C LEU A 696 -27.77 23.00 -6.51
N GLY A 697 -28.54 23.46 -5.54
CA GLY A 697 -29.76 22.76 -5.11
C GLY A 697 -29.43 21.34 -4.60
N SER A 698 -29.98 20.35 -5.29
CA SER A 698 -29.72 18.92 -5.01
C SER A 698 -28.45 18.37 -5.64
N PHE A 699 -27.77 19.15 -6.47
CA PHE A 699 -26.54 18.75 -7.13
C PHE A 699 -25.32 19.30 -6.39
N ARG A 700 -24.24 18.52 -6.36
CA ARG A 700 -22.89 18.96 -5.98
C ARG A 700 -21.95 18.62 -7.14
N LEU A 701 -21.39 19.65 -7.76
CA LEU A 701 -20.31 19.53 -8.73
C LEU A 701 -18.98 19.52 -7.96
N PHE A 702 -18.05 18.67 -8.35
CA PHE A 702 -16.73 18.61 -7.73
C PHE A 702 -15.65 18.22 -8.73
N ALA A 703 -14.43 18.63 -8.44
CA ALA A 703 -13.22 18.08 -9.03
C ALA A 703 -12.18 17.83 -7.93
N ASP A 704 -11.21 16.98 -8.22
CA ASP A 704 -10.02 16.73 -7.42
C ASP A 704 -8.86 16.60 -8.41
N LEU A 705 -7.88 17.49 -8.31
CA LEU A 705 -6.75 17.60 -9.23
C LEU A 705 -5.47 17.50 -8.39
N ARG A 706 -4.71 16.42 -8.54
CA ARG A 706 -3.45 16.19 -7.86
C ARG A 706 -2.30 16.26 -8.84
N TYR A 707 -1.44 17.24 -8.67
CA TYR A 707 -0.26 17.45 -9.49
C TYR A 707 0.96 16.78 -8.88
N PHE A 708 1.63 16.01 -9.69
CA PHE A 708 2.93 15.41 -9.39
C PHE A 708 3.96 16.05 -10.31
N GLY A 709 4.91 16.80 -9.72
CA GLY A 709 6.03 17.36 -10.45
C GLY A 709 6.93 16.25 -11.02
N LYS A 710 7.96 16.64 -11.76
CA LYS A 710 8.99 15.73 -12.31
C LYS A 710 9.46 14.73 -11.25
N GLN A 711 9.53 13.44 -11.63
CA GLN A 711 10.03 12.36 -10.80
C GLN A 711 11.17 11.63 -11.51
N TYR A 712 12.17 11.20 -10.75
CA TYR A 712 13.21 10.33 -11.27
C TYR A 712 12.78 8.87 -11.20
N GLY A 713 13.14 8.10 -12.23
CA GLY A 713 12.81 6.68 -12.30
C GLY A 713 13.90 5.77 -11.74
N ASN A 714 15.06 6.33 -11.35
CA ASN A 714 16.21 5.54 -10.90
C ASN A 714 17.11 6.29 -9.90
N LEU A 715 17.96 5.53 -9.18
CA LEU A 715 18.90 6.05 -8.18
C LEU A 715 19.91 7.04 -8.76
N PRO A 716 20.53 6.82 -9.94
CA PRO A 716 21.45 7.79 -10.52
C PRO A 716 20.83 9.13 -10.91
N ASN A 717 19.50 9.25 -10.91
CA ASN A 717 18.72 10.38 -11.40
C ASN A 717 19.00 10.73 -12.89
N SER A 718 19.35 9.73 -13.68
CA SER A 718 19.64 9.86 -15.10
C SER A 718 18.38 9.82 -15.95
N ILE A 719 17.39 9.01 -15.56
CA ILE A 719 16.11 8.88 -16.24
C ILE A 719 14.99 9.45 -15.38
N TYR A 720 14.04 10.11 -16.01
CA TYR A 720 12.92 10.72 -15.32
C TYR A 720 11.66 10.66 -16.19
N TYR A 721 10.49 10.90 -15.58
CA TYR A 721 9.24 11.13 -16.29
C TYR A 721 8.67 12.50 -15.97
N LYS A 722 7.88 13.00 -16.94
CA LYS A 722 7.33 14.35 -16.91
C LYS A 722 6.30 14.50 -15.81
N PRO A 723 6.03 15.74 -15.36
CA PRO A 723 4.92 16.01 -14.47
C PRO A 723 3.58 15.49 -15.02
N TRP A 724 2.70 15.06 -14.11
CA TRP A 724 1.40 14.55 -14.46
C TRP A 724 0.35 14.89 -13.42
N TRP A 725 -0.91 14.76 -13.79
CA TRP A 725 -2.06 14.99 -12.93
C TRP A 725 -2.83 13.69 -12.70
N GLU A 726 -3.05 13.34 -11.46
CA GLU A 726 -4.17 12.48 -11.11
C GLU A 726 -5.39 13.35 -10.99
N ASN A 727 -6.47 13.03 -11.71
CA ASN A 727 -7.58 13.96 -11.80
C ASN A 727 -8.93 13.26 -11.85
N PHE A 728 -9.89 13.84 -11.14
CA PHE A 728 -11.27 13.37 -11.00
C PHE A 728 -12.21 14.55 -11.19
N ALA A 729 -13.36 14.31 -11.80
CA ALA A 729 -14.43 15.28 -11.82
C ALA A 729 -15.78 14.56 -11.83
N GLY A 730 -16.78 15.14 -11.20
CA GLY A 730 -18.08 14.48 -11.14
C GLY A 730 -19.20 15.33 -10.61
N VAL A 731 -20.35 14.71 -10.57
CA VAL A 731 -21.58 15.25 -10.02
C VAL A 731 -22.20 14.27 -9.04
N GLU A 732 -22.55 14.75 -7.88
CA GLU A 732 -23.40 14.06 -6.91
C GLU A 732 -24.80 14.64 -7.00
N TYR A 733 -25.80 13.79 -7.10
CA TYR A 733 -27.20 14.17 -7.13
C TYR A 733 -27.93 13.57 -5.94
N ARG A 734 -28.44 14.41 -5.06
CA ARG A 734 -29.31 13.99 -3.97
C ARG A 734 -30.75 13.93 -4.47
N MET A 735 -31.14 12.74 -4.94
CA MET A 735 -32.49 12.49 -5.47
C MET A 735 -33.57 12.62 -4.37
N SER A 736 -33.24 12.16 -3.15
CA SER A 736 -34.09 12.25 -1.98
C SER A 736 -33.28 12.31 -0.69
N ARG A 737 -33.92 12.35 0.48
CA ARG A 737 -33.22 12.19 1.77
C ARG A 737 -32.55 10.82 1.92
N ASN A 738 -33.04 9.84 1.16
CA ASN A 738 -32.69 8.44 1.27
C ASN A 738 -31.90 7.92 0.07
N CYS A 739 -31.72 8.71 -0.99
CA CYS A 739 -31.04 8.28 -2.21
C CYS A 739 -30.08 9.35 -2.69
N ASP A 740 -28.81 9.00 -2.78
CA ASP A 740 -27.73 9.80 -3.38
C ASP A 740 -27.15 9.04 -4.58
N MET A 741 -26.88 9.73 -5.68
CA MET A 741 -26.21 9.19 -6.87
C MET A 741 -24.94 9.98 -7.14
N LYS A 742 -23.88 9.32 -7.64
CA LYS A 742 -22.62 9.94 -8.03
C LYS A 742 -22.21 9.44 -9.41
N LEU A 743 -21.97 10.38 -10.31
CA LEU A 743 -21.31 10.12 -11.60
C LEU A 743 -19.95 10.80 -11.57
N GLN A 744 -18.88 10.06 -11.85
CA GLN A 744 -17.50 10.55 -11.79
C GLN A 744 -16.71 10.09 -13.00
N VAL A 745 -15.78 10.92 -13.46
CA VAL A 745 -14.78 10.56 -14.45
C VAL A 745 -13.41 10.65 -13.80
N VAL A 746 -12.71 9.53 -13.76
CA VAL A 746 -11.29 9.43 -13.36
C VAL A 746 -10.45 9.67 -14.60
N ASN A 747 -9.34 10.41 -14.45
CA ASN A 747 -8.47 10.84 -15.54
C ASN A 747 -9.26 11.52 -16.67
N PHE A 748 -10.07 12.52 -16.31
CA PHE A 748 -10.89 13.23 -17.30
C PHE A 748 -10.03 14.03 -18.31
N LEU A 749 -8.80 14.41 -17.95
CA LEU A 749 -7.81 15.01 -18.85
C LEU A 749 -7.25 13.99 -19.86
N ASN A 750 -7.55 12.69 -19.71
CA ASN A 750 -7.07 11.61 -20.56
C ASN A 750 -5.54 11.58 -20.73
N GLN A 751 -4.83 11.82 -19.65
CA GLN A 751 -3.37 11.75 -19.67
C GLN A 751 -2.90 10.30 -19.79
N THR A 752 -1.83 10.12 -20.53
CA THR A 752 -1.12 8.86 -20.69
C THR A 752 0.34 9.06 -20.26
N GLY A 753 1.01 8.00 -19.82
CA GLY A 753 2.40 8.07 -19.42
C GLY A 753 2.71 7.24 -18.18
N ILE A 754 3.85 7.51 -17.58
CA ILE A 754 4.34 6.81 -16.39
C ILE A 754 3.82 7.51 -15.14
N SER A 755 3.37 6.72 -14.17
CA SER A 755 2.92 7.20 -12.86
C SER A 755 3.68 6.60 -11.68
N GLY A 756 4.65 5.72 -11.91
CA GLY A 756 5.31 4.96 -10.85
C GLY A 756 6.68 4.43 -11.20
N SER A 757 7.01 3.25 -10.68
CA SER A 757 8.34 2.64 -10.80
C SER A 757 8.66 2.19 -12.23
N MET A 758 9.95 2.21 -12.54
CA MET A 758 10.55 1.63 -13.74
C MET A 758 11.38 0.42 -13.34
N GLN A 759 11.12 -0.72 -13.98
CA GLN A 759 11.83 -1.95 -13.65
C GLN A 759 13.26 -1.93 -14.18
N GLY A 760 14.23 -2.23 -13.32
CA GLY A 760 15.64 -2.37 -13.70
C GLY A 760 16.34 -1.08 -14.16
N ALA A 761 15.72 0.10 -13.94
CA ALA A 761 16.24 1.37 -14.45
C ALA A 761 17.53 1.86 -13.75
N ASP A 762 17.90 1.29 -12.60
CA ASP A 762 19.09 1.71 -11.84
C ASP A 762 20.41 1.45 -12.59
N GLN A 763 20.42 0.55 -13.57
CA GLN A 763 21.54 0.33 -14.48
C GLN A 763 21.80 1.49 -15.45
N ILE A 764 20.83 2.41 -15.63
CA ILE A 764 20.97 3.54 -16.55
C ILE A 764 21.66 4.69 -15.81
N THR A 765 22.88 5.00 -16.23
CA THR A 765 23.64 6.18 -15.76
C THR A 765 23.46 7.37 -16.71
N ALA A 766 23.92 8.55 -16.32
CA ALA A 766 23.91 9.72 -17.19
C ALA A 766 24.77 9.51 -18.47
N ALA A 767 25.80 8.71 -18.38
CA ALA A 767 26.66 8.38 -19.53
C ALA A 767 25.99 7.39 -20.50
N THR A 768 25.19 6.44 -19.97
CA THR A 768 24.54 5.39 -20.78
C THR A 768 23.13 5.76 -21.23
N GLU A 769 22.47 6.75 -20.60
CA GLU A 769 21.10 7.16 -20.91
C GLU A 769 20.86 7.40 -22.42
N PRO A 770 21.74 8.09 -23.18
CA PRO A 770 21.53 8.29 -24.61
C PRO A 770 21.41 6.99 -25.43
N SER A 771 22.06 5.92 -24.99
CA SER A 771 21.99 4.61 -25.65
C SER A 771 20.66 3.87 -25.46
N TYR A 772 19.83 4.35 -24.54
CA TYR A 772 18.49 3.79 -24.28
C TYR A 772 17.38 4.51 -25.05
N ILE A 773 17.66 5.62 -25.74
CA ILE A 773 16.69 6.29 -26.61
C ILE A 773 16.28 5.33 -27.74
N GLY A 774 14.98 5.16 -27.93
CA GLY A 774 14.39 4.20 -28.87
C GLY A 774 14.28 2.77 -28.32
N LYS A 775 14.82 2.48 -27.12
CA LYS A 775 14.69 1.16 -26.50
C LYS A 775 13.46 1.05 -25.60
N THR A 776 13.03 -0.20 -25.39
CA THR A 776 11.91 -0.52 -24.51
C THR A 776 12.32 -0.45 -23.04
N ILE A 777 11.47 0.14 -22.22
CA ILE A 777 11.56 0.19 -20.76
C ILE A 777 10.21 -0.20 -20.17
N ASN A 778 10.22 -1.03 -19.13
CA ASN A 778 9.03 -1.45 -18.43
C ASN A 778 8.71 -0.51 -17.25
N ALA A 779 7.50 0.05 -17.21
CA ALA A 779 7.09 0.97 -16.16
C ALA A 779 5.59 0.90 -15.84
N SER A 780 5.22 1.37 -14.65
CA SER A 780 3.82 1.56 -14.26
C SER A 780 3.23 2.79 -14.96
N CYS A 781 1.99 2.66 -15.44
CA CYS A 781 1.33 3.68 -16.23
C CYS A 781 0.18 4.37 -15.49
N ILE A 782 -0.17 5.57 -15.96
CA ILE A 782 -1.34 6.31 -15.50
C ILE A 782 -2.59 5.50 -15.88
N ARG A 783 -3.53 5.38 -14.94
CA ARG A 783 -4.84 4.73 -15.18
C ARG A 783 -5.56 5.41 -16.35
N PRO A 784 -6.12 4.67 -17.31
CA PRO A 784 -6.89 5.24 -18.42
C PRO A 784 -8.16 5.94 -17.92
N ARG A 785 -8.72 6.83 -18.75
CA ARG A 785 -9.99 7.48 -18.47
C ARG A 785 -11.06 6.45 -18.15
N THR A 786 -11.73 6.64 -17.01
CA THR A 786 -12.75 5.72 -16.50
C THR A 786 -13.97 6.52 -16.07
N VAL A 787 -15.15 6.12 -16.53
CA VAL A 787 -16.42 6.65 -16.05
C VAL A 787 -16.94 5.73 -14.95
N GLU A 788 -17.31 6.31 -13.82
CA GLU A 788 -17.77 5.59 -12.63
C GLU A 788 -19.15 6.08 -12.21
N PHE A 789 -20.02 5.15 -11.82
CA PHE A 789 -21.35 5.46 -11.32
C PHE A 789 -21.61 4.75 -9.99
N THR A 790 -22.13 5.48 -9.03
CA THR A 790 -22.49 4.96 -7.69
C THR A 790 -23.89 5.40 -7.31
N VAL A 791 -24.65 4.49 -6.68
CA VAL A 791 -25.94 4.77 -6.05
C VAL A 791 -25.87 4.36 -4.59
N ASN A 792 -26.27 5.25 -3.71
CA ASN A 792 -26.33 4.99 -2.26
C ASN A 792 -27.78 5.16 -1.76
N LEU A 793 -28.25 4.17 -1.02
CA LEU A 793 -29.57 4.15 -0.39
C LEU A 793 -29.45 4.12 1.13
N LYS A 794 -30.31 4.88 1.81
CA LYS A 794 -30.41 4.95 3.27
C LYS A 794 -31.84 4.64 3.69
N LEU A 795 -32.03 3.68 4.61
CA LEU A 795 -33.32 3.28 5.15
C LEU A 795 -33.45 3.71 6.62
#